data_499d4f83aef4cfdf6368a0424462eb14
#
_entry.id   499d4f83aef4cfdf6368a0424462eb14
#
_cell.length_a   1.000
_cell.length_b   1.000
_cell.length_c   1.000
_cell.angle_alpha   90.00
_cell.angle_beta   90.00
_cell.angle_gamma   90.00
#
_symmetry.space_group_name_H-M   'P 1'
#
loop_
_entity.id
_entity.type
_entity.pdbx_description
1 polymer ?
#
loop_
_entity_poly.entity_id
_entity_poly.type
_entity_poly.pdbx_seq_one_letter_code
_entity_poly.pdbx_strand_id
1 'polypeptide(L)'
;MLAIPASVSSQVKADSAHAVADTTKQVQSAADRQLGELTVTAVRRTDTEAATIQEAKRSANVVNNVSAQEIKRTQDSNAGEVIRRIPGVSLIDDKFVMVRGLQQRYNNVWINGGAVPSSEADSRAFSFDMIPSGQIDNLMIVKTPAAEYPADYTGGFIMVNTKEIPISNSLHITVGAGWNSQSALRDFYSQKSSSTDFLGFDSGLRSLDGGLDKTFATLGQNSGGNNMIDLLGNRLSNDWTIRKRKPLGDLKLSADYAHRWNLRGGKLGLLAVLNYANEYRAYRGMLNNFFGAYDTDNDRVNPLRLSTDDQYNQNNRLGVMLNLTWLSASGNTKYQWKNIFNQLGNSRYTTRQGLSAQSERERSAEYYYRSRTTYTTQITGNHTLKADVLDWSAGYAYANRRLPDRRRYVLYNEDEQHPDEYVWLYQNDISREWTSLDEHILSLQANDTHRFHFGTWQPTLKGGVYGEYRSRSYNTRNLFYWYNTVGNTLPEGFRRMDMTTLLSDPANAGADKLYLLEDVNKLNDYSGNNLLGAAYAMATLPLGPLEVHAGLRYEYNQMELISNTRSSETSHESHYYRHGDLFPSANMTWRFNDKHQARFCYGRSVNRPEFREVSPSVYYDFDLASDVQGNFNLKNCYVDNLDLRYEWYPSRGEVISLAAFYKHFDSPIEWVYTLSGGTDVIYSYKNARSADNYGLELDIRKSLDFIGLRNFSWSFNGSLIHSRVHFEPGSNEYDRPMQGQSPYLVNTGLFYNNQRQHLSVNLLYNRIGKRIVGVGRTEGGGDASRNIRVPDSYEMPRDGFDLTASKRWGRWEAKLAIRDLLNQSIVFKQFQTVGDKEIQQVTRKYKPGRNINLSVTVTL
;
A
#
# COMPACT_ATOMS: atom_id res chain seq x y z
N MET A 1 23.35 -45.04 -24.00
CA MET A 1 22.79 -45.68 -25.19
C MET A 1 21.30 -45.40 -25.21
N LEU A 2 20.89 -44.52 -26.08
CA LEU A 2 19.74 -44.59 -26.97
C LEU A 2 19.55 -43.25 -27.65
N ALA A 3 19.43 -43.33 -28.94
CA ALA A 3 19.69 -42.29 -29.90
C ALA A 3 18.51 -41.30 -30.08
N ILE A 4 18.88 -40.10 -30.40
CA ILE A 4 18.01 -39.02 -30.93
C ILE A 4 17.98 -39.16 -32.46
N PRO A 5 16.87 -39.09 -33.15
CA PRO A 5 16.88 -38.75 -34.56
C PRO A 5 16.70 -37.24 -34.76
N ALA A 6 17.63 -36.66 -35.50
CA ALA A 6 17.55 -35.36 -36.10
C ALA A 6 16.51 -35.38 -37.24
N SER A 7 15.71 -34.34 -37.38
CA SER A 7 15.11 -34.04 -38.65
C SER A 7 14.73 -32.54 -38.77
N VAL A 8 15.39 -31.97 -39.73
CA VAL A 8 14.94 -31.05 -40.77
C VAL A 8 14.48 -29.66 -40.35
N SER A 9 15.40 -28.73 -40.60
CA SER A 9 15.17 -27.32 -40.79
C SER A 9 14.32 -27.04 -42.06
N SER A 10 13.25 -26.25 -41.95
CA SER A 10 12.78 -25.48 -43.04
C SER A 10 12.81 -24.00 -42.69
N GLN A 11 13.73 -23.30 -43.26
CA GLN A 11 13.80 -21.83 -43.34
C GLN A 11 12.53 -21.31 -44.05
N VAL A 12 11.80 -20.43 -43.37
CA VAL A 12 10.92 -19.49 -44.01
C VAL A 12 11.49 -18.09 -43.79
N LYS A 13 11.97 -17.51 -44.87
CA LYS A 13 12.36 -16.11 -44.96
C LYS A 13 11.20 -15.21 -44.59
N ALA A 14 11.42 -14.25 -43.71
CA ALA A 14 10.53 -13.14 -43.50
C ALA A 14 10.86 -12.05 -44.50
N ASP A 15 10.02 -11.87 -45.46
CA ASP A 15 10.00 -10.68 -46.31
C ASP A 15 9.19 -9.58 -45.61
N SER A 16 9.84 -8.47 -45.44
CA SER A 16 9.24 -7.21 -45.03
C SER A 16 8.51 -6.59 -46.23
N ALA A 17 7.20 -6.46 -46.16
CA ALA A 17 6.44 -5.67 -47.08
C ALA A 17 5.94 -4.38 -46.43
N HIS A 18 6.50 -3.26 -46.88
CA HIS A 18 5.88 -1.95 -46.82
C HIS A 18 4.65 -1.95 -47.69
N ALA A 19 3.49 -1.59 -47.17
CA ALA A 19 2.33 -1.23 -48.01
C ALA A 19 2.06 0.25 -47.83
N VAL A 20 2.40 1.00 -48.81
CA VAL A 20 1.91 2.35 -49.13
C VAL A 20 0.53 2.21 -49.75
N ALA A 21 -0.44 2.95 -49.18
CA ALA A 21 -1.74 3.12 -49.82
C ALA A 21 -1.63 4.17 -50.90
N ASP A 22 -2.07 3.90 -52.08
CA ASP A 22 -2.84 4.85 -52.88
C ASP A 22 -3.58 4.22 -54.08
N THR A 23 -4.68 4.86 -54.42
CA THR A 23 -5.42 4.97 -55.68
C THR A 23 -6.51 3.97 -55.99
N THR A 24 -7.70 4.59 -55.99
CA THR A 24 -8.89 4.35 -56.78
C THR A 24 -8.64 4.00 -58.26
N LYS A 25 -9.25 2.90 -58.74
CA LYS A 25 -9.99 2.90 -60.00
C LYS A 25 -10.90 1.68 -60.14
N GLN A 26 -12.12 1.95 -60.57
CA GLN A 26 -13.17 1.00 -60.96
C GLN A 26 -12.74 0.06 -62.07
N VAL A 27 -13.04 -1.22 -61.95
CA VAL A 27 -13.48 -2.08 -63.06
C VAL A 27 -14.51 -3.06 -62.49
N GLN A 28 -15.67 -3.06 -63.17
CA GLN A 28 -16.78 -3.96 -62.96
C GLN A 28 -16.49 -5.38 -63.44
N SER A 29 -17.19 -6.26 -62.82
CA SER A 29 -17.76 -7.57 -63.21
C SER A 29 -17.02 -8.83 -62.82
N ALA A 30 -17.86 -9.61 -62.23
CA ALA A 30 -18.00 -11.07 -62.28
C ALA A 30 -17.42 -11.93 -61.13
N ALA A 31 -18.37 -12.65 -60.65
CA ALA A 31 -18.31 -13.85 -59.83
C ALA A 31 -18.28 -13.63 -58.29
N ASP A 32 -19.47 -13.72 -57.71
CA ASP A 32 -19.72 -14.09 -56.33
C ASP A 32 -18.86 -15.29 -55.92
N ARG A 33 -17.74 -15.03 -55.32
CA ARG A 33 -17.12 -15.92 -54.39
C ARG A 33 -17.35 -15.33 -53.00
N GLN A 34 -18.28 -15.90 -52.26
CA GLN A 34 -18.34 -15.73 -50.79
C GLN A 34 -16.98 -16.09 -50.24
N LEU A 35 -16.14 -15.08 -50.05
CA LEU A 35 -15.00 -15.17 -49.15
C LEU A 35 -15.60 -15.30 -47.77
N GLY A 36 -15.48 -16.49 -47.20
CA GLY A 36 -15.84 -16.71 -45.79
C GLY A 36 -15.22 -15.61 -44.93
N GLU A 37 -16.03 -15.00 -44.12
CA GLU A 37 -15.67 -13.94 -43.20
C GLU A 37 -14.45 -14.37 -42.38
N LEU A 38 -13.27 -13.84 -42.71
CA LEU A 38 -12.05 -14.13 -41.98
C LEU A 38 -12.12 -13.36 -40.64
N THR A 39 -12.72 -13.95 -39.65
CA THR A 39 -12.75 -13.35 -38.32
C THR A 39 -11.33 -13.41 -37.71
N VAL A 40 -10.57 -12.33 -37.86
CA VAL A 40 -9.27 -12.18 -37.22
C VAL A 40 -9.52 -11.90 -35.73
N THR A 41 -9.55 -12.93 -34.93
CA THR A 41 -9.55 -12.79 -33.48
C THR A 41 -8.17 -12.35 -33.01
N ALA A 42 -7.92 -11.06 -33.00
CA ALA A 42 -6.72 -10.50 -32.40
C ALA A 42 -6.92 -10.40 -30.86
N VAL A 43 -6.07 -11.08 -30.10
CA VAL A 43 -5.99 -10.85 -28.64
C VAL A 43 -5.53 -9.41 -28.43
N ARG A 44 -6.37 -8.59 -27.79
CA ARG A 44 -6.01 -7.20 -27.48
C ARG A 44 -4.81 -7.21 -26.55
N ARG A 45 -3.71 -6.60 -26.96
CA ARG A 45 -2.52 -6.45 -26.11
C ARG A 45 -2.75 -5.28 -25.16
N THR A 46 -2.55 -5.51 -23.87
CA THR A 46 -2.63 -4.50 -22.81
C THR A 46 -1.28 -4.25 -22.15
N ASP A 47 -0.29 -5.07 -22.49
CA ASP A 47 1.05 -5.13 -21.88
C ASP A 47 2.02 -4.06 -22.40
N THR A 48 1.67 -3.31 -23.47
CA THR A 48 2.53 -2.30 -24.10
C THR A 48 2.14 -0.87 -23.72
N GLU A 49 3.12 0.03 -23.69
CA GLU A 49 2.91 1.46 -23.40
C GLU A 49 1.95 2.11 -24.41
N ALA A 50 2.09 1.79 -25.69
CA ALA A 50 1.20 2.29 -26.74
C ALA A 50 -0.26 1.80 -26.55
N ALA A 51 -0.45 0.56 -26.12
CA ALA A 51 -1.77 0.00 -25.87
C ALA A 51 -2.46 0.68 -24.67
N THR A 52 -1.74 0.90 -23.58
CA THR A 52 -2.28 1.57 -22.38
C THR A 52 -2.60 3.04 -22.64
N ILE A 53 -1.81 3.76 -23.46
CA ILE A 53 -2.11 5.12 -23.89
C ILE A 53 -3.38 5.16 -24.77
N GLN A 54 -3.54 4.20 -25.70
CA GLN A 54 -4.76 4.13 -26.50
C GLN A 54 -5.99 3.75 -25.68
N GLU A 55 -5.83 2.95 -24.63
CA GLU A 55 -6.89 2.65 -23.70
C GLU A 55 -7.31 3.90 -22.92
N ALA A 56 -6.35 4.66 -22.37
CA ALA A 56 -6.60 5.94 -21.72
C ALA A 56 -7.28 6.95 -22.66
N LYS A 57 -6.86 7.02 -23.92
CA LYS A 57 -7.48 7.89 -24.95
C LYS A 57 -8.95 7.56 -25.20
N ARG A 58 -9.33 6.28 -25.12
CA ARG A 58 -10.72 5.81 -25.35
C ARG A 58 -11.58 5.82 -24.11
N SER A 59 -10.99 5.89 -22.92
CA SER A 59 -11.72 5.91 -21.65
C SER A 59 -12.61 7.16 -21.58
N ALA A 60 -13.79 7.03 -20.97
CA ALA A 60 -14.64 8.17 -20.61
C ALA A 60 -14.05 8.98 -19.45
N ASN A 61 -13.28 8.31 -18.60
CA ASN A 61 -12.75 8.83 -17.36
C ASN A 61 -11.33 9.36 -17.53
N VAL A 62 -10.88 10.19 -16.60
CA VAL A 62 -9.47 10.56 -16.47
C VAL A 62 -8.73 9.36 -15.88
N VAL A 63 -7.95 8.67 -16.69
CA VAL A 63 -7.18 7.50 -16.30
C VAL A 63 -5.70 7.68 -16.57
N ASN A 64 -4.87 7.06 -15.73
CA ASN A 64 -3.45 6.92 -15.97
C ASN A 64 -3.06 5.45 -15.79
N ASN A 65 -2.28 4.93 -16.73
CA ASN A 65 -1.90 3.52 -16.80
C ASN A 65 -0.38 3.36 -16.81
N VAL A 66 0.09 2.26 -16.18
CA VAL A 66 1.46 1.74 -16.33
C VAL A 66 1.38 0.34 -16.92
N SER A 67 2.09 0.10 -17.99
CA SER A 67 2.11 -1.19 -18.69
C SER A 67 3.18 -2.14 -18.14
N ALA A 68 3.03 -3.46 -18.40
CA ALA A 68 4.09 -4.44 -18.10
C ALA A 68 5.43 -4.08 -18.77
N GLN A 69 5.39 -3.50 -19.97
CA GLN A 69 6.59 -3.03 -20.67
C GLN A 69 7.30 -1.93 -19.88
N GLU A 70 6.59 -0.96 -19.34
CA GLU A 70 7.14 0.11 -18.51
C GLU A 70 7.69 -0.44 -17.19
N ILE A 71 6.95 -1.31 -16.51
CA ILE A 71 7.37 -1.98 -15.27
C ILE A 71 8.68 -2.75 -15.48
N LYS A 72 8.77 -3.50 -16.59
CA LYS A 72 9.99 -4.23 -16.94
C LYS A 72 11.18 -3.30 -17.21
N ARG A 73 10.93 -2.13 -17.82
CA ARG A 73 11.94 -1.11 -18.13
C ARG A 73 12.48 -0.43 -16.87
N THR A 74 11.60 -0.06 -15.93
CA THR A 74 11.96 0.63 -14.70
C THR A 74 12.51 -0.29 -13.62
N GLN A 75 12.36 -1.61 -13.78
CA GLN A 75 12.86 -2.66 -12.87
C GLN A 75 12.34 -2.52 -11.44
N ASP A 76 11.09 -2.09 -11.31
CA ASP A 76 10.43 -1.98 -10.03
C ASP A 76 10.23 -3.36 -9.40
N SER A 77 10.32 -3.45 -8.07
CA SER A 77 10.28 -4.73 -7.36
C SER A 77 8.86 -5.14 -6.94
N ASN A 78 7.99 -4.15 -6.72
CA ASN A 78 6.62 -4.36 -6.27
C ASN A 78 5.67 -3.31 -6.86
N ALA A 79 4.36 -3.50 -6.64
CA ALA A 79 3.33 -2.60 -7.14
C ALA A 79 3.45 -1.16 -6.60
N GLY A 80 3.95 -0.97 -5.38
CA GLY A 80 4.17 0.36 -4.80
C GLY A 80 5.21 1.16 -5.58
N GLU A 81 6.33 0.56 -5.92
CA GLU A 81 7.37 1.21 -6.73
C GLU A 81 6.87 1.55 -8.14
N VAL A 82 6.02 0.69 -8.71
CA VAL A 82 5.38 0.92 -10.02
C VAL A 82 4.47 2.13 -9.97
N ILE A 83 3.56 2.18 -9.00
CA ILE A 83 2.47 3.17 -8.95
C ILE A 83 2.98 4.59 -8.68
N ARG A 84 4.09 4.77 -7.95
CA ARG A 84 4.67 6.09 -7.69
C ARG A 84 5.15 6.83 -8.94
N ARG A 85 5.19 6.14 -10.09
CA ARG A 85 5.57 6.74 -11.38
C ARG A 85 4.39 7.39 -12.11
N ILE A 86 3.19 7.17 -11.61
CA ILE A 86 1.97 7.74 -12.18
C ILE A 86 1.83 9.21 -11.79
N PRO A 87 1.38 10.09 -12.71
CA PRO A 87 1.12 11.51 -12.40
C PRO A 87 0.23 11.71 -11.18
N GLY A 88 0.60 12.64 -10.30
CA GLY A 88 -0.16 12.97 -9.10
C GLY A 88 -0.19 11.87 -8.03
N VAL A 89 0.71 10.87 -8.14
CA VAL A 89 0.80 9.76 -7.18
C VAL A 89 2.08 9.82 -6.38
N SER A 90 1.96 9.61 -5.07
CA SER A 90 3.08 9.45 -4.15
C SER A 90 2.84 8.27 -3.20
N LEU A 91 3.88 7.87 -2.47
CA LEU A 91 3.78 6.82 -1.45
C LEU A 91 4.04 7.38 -0.05
N ILE A 92 3.38 6.79 0.94
CA ILE A 92 3.73 6.88 2.36
C ILE A 92 4.29 5.52 2.77
N ASP A 93 5.38 5.51 3.54
CA ASP A 93 6.07 4.32 4.06
C ASP A 93 6.44 3.31 2.96
N ASP A 94 6.69 3.79 1.72
CA ASP A 94 6.96 2.98 0.53
C ASP A 94 5.91 1.90 0.20
N LYS A 95 4.73 1.97 0.79
CA LYS A 95 3.67 0.94 0.64
C LYS A 95 2.26 1.48 0.40
N PHE A 96 1.91 2.66 0.91
CA PHE A 96 0.56 3.22 0.78
C PHE A 96 0.50 4.31 -0.28
N VAL A 97 -0.49 4.20 -1.14
CA VAL A 97 -0.66 5.10 -2.28
C VAL A 97 -1.48 6.33 -1.89
N MET A 98 -0.97 7.48 -2.25
CA MET A 98 -1.67 8.76 -2.24
C MET A 98 -1.91 9.24 -3.66
N VAL A 99 -3.11 9.65 -3.98
CA VAL A 99 -3.47 10.19 -5.28
C VAL A 99 -3.94 11.63 -5.11
N ARG A 100 -3.35 12.56 -5.89
CA ARG A 100 -3.68 14.01 -5.84
C ARG A 100 -3.55 14.60 -4.43
N GLY A 101 -2.55 14.13 -3.68
CA GLY A 101 -2.30 14.57 -2.31
C GLY A 101 -3.28 14.03 -1.27
N LEU A 102 -4.26 13.24 -1.66
CA LEU A 102 -5.22 12.62 -0.72
C LEU A 102 -4.63 11.36 -0.12
N GLN A 103 -4.82 11.20 1.18
CA GLN A 103 -4.36 10.03 1.95
C GLN A 103 -4.88 8.72 1.37
N GLN A 104 -4.21 7.64 1.73
CA GLN A 104 -4.55 6.28 1.33
C GLN A 104 -6.01 5.88 1.64
N ARG A 105 -6.63 6.44 2.69
CA ARG A 105 -8.02 6.18 3.04
C ARG A 105 -9.04 6.63 1.99
N TYR A 106 -8.66 7.56 1.11
CA TYR A 106 -9.48 8.08 0.03
C TYR A 106 -9.34 7.28 -1.28
N ASN A 107 -8.58 6.19 -1.28
CA ASN A 107 -8.38 5.32 -2.44
C ASN A 107 -9.08 3.98 -2.24
N ASN A 108 -9.54 3.39 -3.35
CA ASN A 108 -10.04 2.02 -3.38
C ASN A 108 -9.17 1.18 -4.33
N VAL A 109 -8.95 -0.08 -4.00
CA VAL A 109 -8.06 -0.97 -4.75
C VAL A 109 -8.78 -2.26 -5.10
N TRP A 110 -8.75 -2.60 -6.38
CA TRP A 110 -9.19 -3.90 -6.86
C TRP A 110 -8.04 -4.62 -7.57
N ILE A 111 -7.98 -5.93 -7.37
CA ILE A 111 -7.07 -6.82 -8.10
C ILE A 111 -7.92 -7.70 -9.02
N ASN A 112 -7.62 -7.67 -10.31
CA ASN A 112 -8.34 -8.43 -11.35
C ASN A 112 -9.86 -8.18 -11.42
N GLY A 113 -10.33 -7.04 -10.92
CA GLY A 113 -11.75 -6.69 -10.89
C GLY A 113 -12.49 -7.08 -9.60
N GLY A 114 -11.78 -7.47 -8.54
CA GLY A 114 -12.36 -7.76 -7.23
C GLY A 114 -11.73 -6.95 -6.11
N ALA A 115 -12.53 -6.63 -5.11
CA ALA A 115 -12.10 -5.93 -3.91
C ALA A 115 -11.04 -6.74 -3.15
N VAL A 116 -10.09 -6.05 -2.52
CA VAL A 116 -9.03 -6.67 -1.74
C VAL A 116 -9.03 -6.18 -0.31
N PRO A 117 -8.76 -7.07 0.67
CA PRO A 117 -8.70 -6.71 2.07
C PRO A 117 -7.41 -5.97 2.41
N SER A 118 -7.44 -5.20 3.50
CA SER A 118 -6.24 -4.62 4.08
C SER A 118 -5.57 -5.61 5.02
N SER A 119 -4.27 -5.81 4.83
CA SER A 119 -3.42 -6.58 5.76
C SER A 119 -2.86 -5.72 6.90
N GLU A 120 -3.28 -4.47 7.01
CA GLU A 120 -2.86 -3.56 8.08
C GLU A 120 -3.96 -3.44 9.14
N ALA A 121 -3.56 -3.47 10.41
CA ALA A 121 -4.51 -3.36 11.51
C ALA A 121 -5.07 -1.93 11.64
N ASP A 122 -4.26 -0.95 11.24
CA ASP A 122 -4.44 0.46 11.55
C ASP A 122 -4.96 1.26 10.36
N SER A 123 -5.11 0.64 9.19
CA SER A 123 -5.48 1.34 7.98
C SER A 123 -6.33 0.45 7.07
N ARG A 124 -7.32 1.07 6.44
CA ARG A 124 -8.08 0.52 5.32
C ARG A 124 -7.19 0.23 4.10
N ALA A 125 -6.09 0.96 3.98
CA ALA A 125 -5.30 0.99 2.77
C ALA A 125 -4.70 -0.37 2.42
N PHE A 126 -4.78 -0.71 1.15
CA PHE A 126 -4.05 -1.84 0.61
C PHE A 126 -2.53 -1.56 0.60
N SER A 127 -1.75 -2.53 1.04
CA SER A 127 -0.30 -2.44 1.12
C SER A 127 0.33 -2.92 -0.19
N PHE A 128 0.76 -1.99 -1.04
CA PHE A 128 1.26 -2.30 -2.39
C PHE A 128 2.64 -2.97 -2.41
N ASP A 129 3.34 -3.01 -1.27
CA ASP A 129 4.59 -3.77 -1.11
C ASP A 129 4.38 -5.29 -1.20
N MET A 130 3.14 -5.76 -1.04
CA MET A 130 2.81 -7.18 -1.06
C MET A 130 2.79 -7.79 -2.47
N ILE A 131 2.49 -7.01 -3.52
CA ILE A 131 2.37 -7.54 -4.88
C ILE A 131 3.71 -7.41 -5.60
N PRO A 132 4.40 -8.52 -5.94
CA PRO A 132 5.58 -8.49 -6.79
C PRO A 132 5.26 -7.96 -8.19
N SER A 133 6.10 -7.07 -8.71
CA SER A 133 5.89 -6.46 -10.03
C SER A 133 5.84 -7.48 -11.18
N GLY A 134 6.49 -8.63 -11.03
CA GLY A 134 6.48 -9.71 -12.02
C GLY A 134 5.09 -10.33 -12.26
N GLN A 135 4.15 -10.17 -11.33
CA GLN A 135 2.77 -10.65 -11.47
C GLN A 135 1.87 -9.68 -12.26
N ILE A 136 2.27 -8.42 -12.43
CA ILE A 136 1.44 -7.33 -12.96
C ILE A 136 1.54 -7.28 -14.49
N ASP A 137 0.40 -7.21 -15.16
CA ASP A 137 0.27 -6.88 -16.59
C ASP A 137 0.15 -5.38 -16.80
N ASN A 138 -0.78 -4.76 -16.11
CA ASN A 138 -0.93 -3.32 -16.07
C ASN A 138 -1.50 -2.86 -14.73
N LEU A 139 -1.25 -1.59 -14.43
CA LEU A 139 -1.81 -0.91 -13.29
C LEU A 139 -2.51 0.35 -13.79
N MET A 140 -3.78 0.49 -13.47
CA MET A 140 -4.60 1.62 -13.89
C MET A 140 -5.13 2.39 -12.68
N ILE A 141 -5.08 3.71 -12.73
CA ILE A 141 -5.72 4.59 -11.76
C ILE A 141 -6.79 5.41 -12.46
N VAL A 142 -8.03 5.24 -12.02
CA VAL A 142 -9.16 6.07 -12.42
C VAL A 142 -9.29 7.20 -11.41
N LYS A 143 -9.21 8.45 -11.88
CA LYS A 143 -9.18 9.65 -11.02
C LYS A 143 -10.53 10.38 -10.94
N THR A 144 -11.49 9.99 -11.75
CA THR A 144 -12.82 10.61 -11.81
C THR A 144 -13.90 9.57 -11.54
N PRO A 145 -14.94 9.90 -10.74
CA PRO A 145 -16.05 8.99 -10.51
C PRO A 145 -16.81 8.64 -11.78
N ALA A 146 -17.30 7.40 -11.85
CA ALA A 146 -18.26 6.94 -12.86
C ALA A 146 -19.17 5.87 -12.25
N ALA A 147 -20.38 5.76 -12.77
CA ALA A 147 -21.40 4.87 -12.21
C ALA A 147 -21.00 3.37 -12.22
N GLU A 148 -20.15 2.97 -13.16
CA GLU A 148 -19.62 1.59 -13.27
C GLU A 148 -18.62 1.19 -12.19
N TYR A 149 -18.01 2.17 -11.49
CA TYR A 149 -17.05 1.95 -10.42
C TYR A 149 -17.69 2.10 -9.04
N PRO A 150 -17.12 1.52 -7.98
CA PRO A 150 -17.56 1.78 -6.62
C PRO A 150 -17.59 3.28 -6.33
N ALA A 151 -18.54 3.75 -5.53
CA ALA A 151 -18.59 5.17 -5.14
C ALA A 151 -17.54 5.53 -4.08
N ASP A 152 -16.99 4.54 -3.40
CA ASP A 152 -16.08 4.71 -2.27
C ASP A 152 -14.62 4.89 -2.73
N TYR A 153 -14.36 5.95 -3.49
CA TYR A 153 -13.03 6.51 -3.73
C TYR A 153 -13.13 7.98 -4.12
N THR A 154 -12.15 8.74 -3.71
CA THR A 154 -12.06 10.19 -4.01
C THR A 154 -10.70 10.55 -4.59
N GLY A 155 -9.65 9.93 -4.10
CA GLY A 155 -8.29 10.10 -4.64
C GLY A 155 -8.14 9.39 -5.97
N GLY A 156 -8.28 8.06 -5.95
CA GLY A 156 -8.21 7.21 -7.13
C GLY A 156 -8.76 5.82 -6.87
N PHE A 157 -9.38 5.26 -7.91
CA PHE A 157 -9.70 3.84 -7.98
C PHE A 157 -8.56 3.11 -8.69
N ILE A 158 -7.87 2.25 -7.97
CA ILE A 158 -6.64 1.61 -8.41
C ILE A 158 -6.96 0.18 -8.83
N MET A 159 -6.76 -0.13 -10.09
CA MET A 159 -6.92 -1.47 -10.62
C MET A 159 -5.56 -2.09 -10.92
N VAL A 160 -5.25 -3.20 -10.28
CA VAL A 160 -4.06 -4.02 -10.55
C VAL A 160 -4.50 -5.23 -11.35
N ASN A 161 -4.12 -5.27 -12.61
CA ASN A 161 -4.42 -6.39 -13.48
C ASN A 161 -3.20 -7.29 -13.62
N THR A 162 -3.40 -8.58 -13.40
CA THR A 162 -2.33 -9.58 -13.55
C THR A 162 -2.31 -10.13 -14.97
N LYS A 163 -1.15 -10.68 -15.35
CA LYS A 163 -0.94 -11.32 -16.65
C LYS A 163 -2.04 -12.31 -16.99
N GLU A 164 -2.50 -12.31 -18.23
CA GLU A 164 -3.61 -13.13 -18.70
C GLU A 164 -3.13 -14.29 -19.60
N ILE A 165 -3.46 -14.24 -20.89
CA ILE A 165 -3.16 -15.33 -21.85
C ILE A 165 -1.72 -15.20 -22.35
N PRO A 166 -0.90 -16.26 -22.29
CA PRO A 166 0.43 -16.23 -22.90
C PRO A 166 0.36 -16.14 -24.43
N ILE A 167 1.19 -15.26 -25.00
CA ILE A 167 1.34 -15.14 -26.45
C ILE A 167 2.12 -16.34 -26.99
N SER A 168 3.13 -16.81 -26.25
CA SER A 168 4.00 -17.94 -26.57
C SER A 168 4.29 -18.75 -25.32
N ASN A 169 4.64 -20.01 -25.51
CA ASN A 169 5.16 -20.83 -24.42
C ASN A 169 6.54 -20.32 -24.02
N SER A 170 6.78 -20.18 -22.75
CA SER A 170 8.06 -19.70 -22.22
C SER A 170 8.26 -20.06 -20.75
N LEU A 171 9.51 -20.22 -20.37
CA LEU A 171 9.93 -20.30 -18.99
C LEU A 171 11.04 -19.26 -18.77
N HIS A 172 10.81 -18.30 -17.87
CA HIS A 172 11.79 -17.33 -17.47
C HIS A 172 12.24 -17.62 -16.04
N ILE A 173 13.54 -17.77 -15.85
CA ILE A 173 14.13 -17.94 -14.52
C ILE A 173 15.05 -16.75 -14.27
N THR A 174 14.82 -16.05 -13.16
CA THR A 174 15.60 -14.87 -12.76
C THR A 174 16.25 -15.11 -11.41
N VAL A 175 17.55 -14.82 -11.33
CA VAL A 175 18.31 -14.78 -10.09
C VAL A 175 18.87 -13.36 -9.93
N GLY A 176 18.65 -12.76 -8.78
CA GLY A 176 19.08 -11.41 -8.45
C GLY A 176 19.80 -11.35 -7.12
N ALA A 177 20.83 -10.50 -7.06
CA ALA A 177 21.53 -10.13 -5.84
C ALA A 177 21.42 -8.61 -5.64
N GLY A 178 21.20 -8.17 -4.40
CA GLY A 178 21.11 -6.77 -4.02
C GLY A 178 22.15 -6.42 -2.97
N TRP A 179 22.60 -5.18 -3.00
CA TRP A 179 23.51 -4.61 -2.03
C TRP A 179 22.93 -3.28 -1.53
N ASN A 180 22.70 -3.16 -0.22
CA ASN A 180 22.33 -1.89 0.40
C ASN A 180 23.52 -1.35 1.22
N SER A 181 23.84 -0.08 1.04
CA SER A 181 25.00 0.55 1.64
C SER A 181 24.98 0.63 3.18
N GLN A 182 23.83 0.44 3.80
CA GLN A 182 23.67 0.48 5.26
C GLN A 182 23.62 -0.91 5.91
N SER A 183 23.33 -1.99 5.14
CA SER A 183 23.13 -3.34 5.71
C SER A 183 24.15 -4.37 5.19
N ALA A 184 24.48 -4.35 3.90
CA ALA A 184 25.33 -5.39 3.30
C ALA A 184 26.76 -5.32 3.81
N LEU A 185 27.31 -6.46 4.23
CA LEU A 185 28.68 -6.63 4.78
C LEU A 185 28.94 -5.81 6.06
N ARG A 186 27.89 -5.31 6.70
CA ARG A 186 27.98 -4.55 7.96
C ARG A 186 27.35 -5.33 9.11
N ASP A 187 27.68 -4.95 10.33
CA ASP A 187 27.07 -5.53 11.52
C ASP A 187 25.55 -5.35 11.46
N PHE A 188 24.85 -6.45 11.61
CA PHE A 188 23.39 -6.51 11.56
C PHE A 188 22.91 -7.32 12.76
N TYR A 189 22.02 -6.73 13.52
CA TYR A 189 21.50 -7.33 14.74
C TYR A 189 20.09 -7.87 14.52
N SER A 190 19.83 -9.05 15.05
CA SER A 190 18.52 -9.72 14.90
C SER A 190 18.20 -10.58 16.11
N GLN A 191 16.92 -10.78 16.34
CA GLN A 191 16.43 -11.77 17.29
C GLN A 191 16.59 -13.20 16.74
N LYS A 192 16.31 -14.22 17.57
CA LYS A 192 16.20 -15.62 17.17
C LYS A 192 15.13 -15.77 16.08
N SER A 193 15.48 -16.46 15.01
CA SER A 193 14.57 -16.76 13.90
C SER A 193 13.93 -18.14 14.07
N SER A 194 12.67 -18.28 13.70
CA SER A 194 12.02 -19.57 13.54
C SER A 194 12.49 -20.27 12.25
N SER A 195 12.22 -21.56 12.13
CA SER A 195 12.66 -22.36 10.98
C SER A 195 12.00 -21.95 9.66
N THR A 196 10.87 -21.24 9.70
CA THR A 196 10.10 -20.81 8.52
C THR A 196 10.07 -19.29 8.32
N ASP A 197 10.77 -18.51 9.15
CA ASP A 197 10.86 -17.05 8.99
C ASP A 197 11.36 -16.66 7.60
N PHE A 198 12.23 -17.47 6.98
CA PHE A 198 12.76 -17.21 5.64
C PHE A 198 11.68 -17.25 4.55
N LEU A 199 10.56 -17.95 4.78
CA LEU A 199 9.38 -17.94 3.91
C LEU A 199 8.34 -16.89 4.33
N GLY A 200 8.56 -16.20 5.45
CA GLY A 200 7.63 -15.22 6.00
C GLY A 200 6.62 -15.77 7.00
N PHE A 201 6.74 -17.02 7.41
CA PHE A 201 5.86 -17.67 8.40
C PHE A 201 6.59 -17.87 9.72
N ASP A 202 5.87 -17.80 10.84
CA ASP A 202 6.36 -18.27 12.13
C ASP A 202 6.03 -19.77 12.31
N SER A 203 7.02 -20.59 12.68
CA SER A 203 6.84 -22.03 12.91
C SER A 203 6.35 -22.39 14.31
N GLY A 204 5.85 -21.42 15.07
CA GLY A 204 5.40 -21.61 16.44
C GLY A 204 6.40 -21.18 17.51
N LEU A 205 7.61 -20.73 17.13
CA LEU A 205 8.62 -20.22 18.09
C LEU A 205 8.05 -19.09 18.98
N ARG A 206 7.12 -18.30 18.44
CA ARG A 206 6.54 -17.13 19.08
C ARG A 206 5.06 -17.33 19.45
N SER A 207 4.55 -18.55 19.37
CA SER A 207 3.17 -18.85 19.73
C SER A 207 2.94 -18.81 21.23
N LEU A 208 1.68 -18.55 21.63
CA LEU A 208 1.19 -18.82 22.98
C LEU A 208 0.85 -20.30 23.03
N ASP A 209 1.65 -21.07 23.77
CA ASP A 209 1.51 -22.54 23.78
C ASP A 209 0.55 -23.02 24.89
N GLY A 210 -0.13 -24.13 24.59
CA GLY A 210 -0.86 -25.07 25.42
C GLY A 210 -1.40 -24.62 26.78
N GLY A 211 -2.49 -23.85 26.81
CA GLY A 211 -3.13 -23.32 28.01
C GLY A 211 -2.91 -21.83 28.25
N LEU A 212 -2.00 -21.21 27.51
CA LEU A 212 -1.86 -19.76 27.46
C LEU A 212 -2.80 -19.10 26.44
N ASP A 213 -3.54 -19.89 25.70
CA ASP A 213 -4.67 -19.46 24.87
C ASP A 213 -5.84 -18.90 25.70
N LYS A 214 -5.92 -19.26 26.99
CA LYS A 214 -6.89 -18.72 27.93
C LYS A 214 -6.37 -17.48 28.64
N THR A 215 -7.28 -16.53 28.95
CA THR A 215 -6.94 -15.35 29.73
C THR A 215 -6.48 -15.70 31.12
N PHE A 216 -5.63 -14.90 31.74
CA PHE A 216 -5.17 -15.13 33.12
C PHE A 216 -6.30 -15.04 34.17
N ALA A 217 -7.35 -14.27 33.90
CA ALA A 217 -8.55 -14.30 34.74
C ALA A 217 -9.15 -15.71 34.82
N THR A 218 -9.13 -16.46 33.72
CA THR A 218 -9.57 -17.88 33.70
C THR A 218 -8.55 -18.83 34.36
N LEU A 219 -7.27 -18.43 34.42
CA LEU A 219 -6.19 -19.20 35.03
C LEU A 219 -5.97 -18.90 36.51
N GLY A 220 -6.80 -18.06 37.11
CA GLY A 220 -6.65 -17.66 38.50
C GLY A 220 -5.57 -16.60 38.72
N GLN A 221 -5.58 -15.57 37.93
CA GLN A 221 -4.65 -14.43 37.95
C GLN A 221 -4.45 -13.84 39.36
N ASN A 222 -5.49 -13.87 40.20
CA ASN A 222 -5.47 -13.31 41.56
C ASN A 222 -4.82 -14.23 42.61
N SER A 223 -4.52 -15.47 42.26
CA SER A 223 -3.92 -16.43 43.18
C SER A 223 -2.40 -16.43 43.18
N GLY A 224 -1.79 -15.45 42.55
CA GLY A 224 -0.37 -15.13 42.55
C GLY A 224 0.57 -16.32 42.60
N GLY A 225 1.22 -16.68 41.59
CA GLY A 225 2.46 -17.38 41.73
C GLY A 225 2.57 -18.77 41.14
N ASN A 226 1.81 -19.75 41.49
CA ASN A 226 2.10 -21.12 41.01
C ASN A 226 1.93 -21.36 39.53
N ASN A 227 0.92 -20.73 38.89
CA ASN A 227 0.73 -20.80 37.43
C ASN A 227 1.69 -19.89 36.65
N MET A 228 2.32 -18.93 37.34
CA MET A 228 3.22 -17.94 36.74
C MET A 228 4.64 -18.47 36.59
N ILE A 229 5.07 -19.34 37.51
CA ILE A 229 6.40 -19.94 37.50
C ILE A 229 6.58 -20.85 36.28
N ASP A 230 5.54 -21.60 35.93
CA ASP A 230 5.50 -22.45 34.73
C ASP A 230 5.54 -21.62 33.44
N LEU A 231 4.99 -20.40 33.47
CA LEU A 231 4.96 -19.49 32.32
C LEU A 231 6.32 -18.88 32.00
N LEU A 232 7.09 -18.54 33.02
CA LEU A 232 8.44 -18.00 32.88
C LEU A 232 9.45 -19.06 32.42
N GLY A 233 9.31 -20.31 32.86
CA GLY A 233 10.32 -21.36 32.64
C GLY A 233 10.20 -22.10 31.30
N ASN A 234 9.00 -22.51 30.86
CA ASN A 234 8.84 -23.56 29.86
C ASN A 234 7.88 -23.26 28.69
N ARG A 235 7.04 -22.22 28.74
CA ARG A 235 5.96 -22.01 27.80
C ARG A 235 6.13 -20.83 26.86
N LEU A 236 6.94 -19.84 27.23
CA LEU A 236 7.25 -18.68 26.40
C LEU A 236 8.72 -18.71 25.99
N SER A 237 9.01 -18.25 24.79
CA SER A 237 10.40 -18.09 24.36
C SER A 237 11.08 -16.97 25.19
N ASN A 238 11.94 -17.34 26.15
CA ASN A 238 12.69 -16.39 26.98
C ASN A 238 14.10 -16.08 26.45
N ASP A 239 14.39 -16.47 25.20
CA ASP A 239 15.65 -16.12 24.54
C ASP A 239 15.58 -14.67 24.02
N TRP A 240 16.08 -13.73 24.80
CA TRP A 240 16.19 -12.31 24.50
C TRP A 240 17.57 -11.95 23.93
N THR A 241 18.42 -12.95 23.65
CA THR A 241 19.76 -12.72 23.12
C THR A 241 19.71 -12.18 21.70
N ILE A 242 20.58 -11.21 21.43
CA ILE A 242 20.74 -10.60 20.12
C ILE A 242 21.83 -11.30 19.35
N ARG A 243 21.52 -11.67 18.14
CA ARG A 243 22.46 -12.32 17.23
C ARG A 243 23.04 -11.30 16.27
N LYS A 244 24.36 -11.21 16.26
CA LYS A 244 25.13 -10.36 15.37
C LYS A 244 25.53 -11.16 14.13
N ARG A 245 25.30 -10.60 12.92
CA ARG A 245 25.72 -11.19 11.65
C ARG A 245 26.11 -10.10 10.66
N LYS A 246 26.70 -10.47 9.52
CA LYS A 246 27.01 -9.58 8.40
C LYS A 246 26.33 -10.13 7.15
N PRO A 247 25.13 -9.63 6.76
CA PRO A 247 24.46 -10.10 5.56
C PRO A 247 25.32 -9.86 4.33
N LEU A 248 25.41 -10.83 3.43
CA LEU A 248 26.11 -10.67 2.14
C LEU A 248 25.38 -9.69 1.22
N GLY A 249 24.06 -9.64 1.33
CA GLY A 249 23.18 -8.79 0.53
C GLY A 249 21.77 -9.36 0.42
N ASP A 250 20.97 -8.76 -0.45
CA ASP A 250 19.61 -9.21 -0.75
C ASP A 250 19.63 -10.35 -1.78
N LEU A 251 18.66 -11.27 -1.68
CA LEU A 251 18.45 -12.34 -2.64
C LEU A 251 17.07 -12.19 -3.29
N LYS A 252 17.00 -12.34 -4.61
CA LYS A 252 15.74 -12.35 -5.38
C LYS A 252 15.73 -13.52 -6.34
N LEU A 253 14.67 -14.29 -6.32
CA LEU A 253 14.45 -15.43 -7.22
C LEU A 253 13.07 -15.27 -7.85
N SER A 254 12.95 -15.54 -9.15
CA SER A 254 11.67 -15.57 -9.85
C SER A 254 11.67 -16.67 -10.90
N ALA A 255 10.53 -17.33 -11.05
CA ALA A 255 10.27 -18.29 -12.09
C ALA A 255 8.88 -17.99 -12.68
N ASP A 256 8.83 -17.65 -13.97
CA ASP A 256 7.61 -17.34 -14.71
C ASP A 256 7.42 -18.41 -15.79
N TYR A 257 6.38 -19.20 -15.67
CA TYR A 257 6.01 -20.24 -16.64
C TYR A 257 4.74 -19.85 -17.37
N ALA A 258 4.76 -19.93 -18.70
CA ALA A 258 3.66 -19.63 -19.57
C ALA A 258 3.48 -20.76 -20.59
N HIS A 259 2.26 -21.31 -20.68
CA HIS A 259 1.94 -22.36 -21.64
C HIS A 259 0.54 -22.16 -22.22
N ARG A 260 0.42 -22.47 -23.53
CA ARG A 260 -0.86 -22.35 -24.24
C ARG A 260 -1.12 -23.65 -25.02
N TRP A 261 -2.28 -24.21 -24.79
CA TRP A 261 -2.83 -25.33 -25.55
C TRP A 261 -3.89 -24.86 -26.53
N ASN A 262 -3.83 -25.39 -27.76
CA ASN A 262 -4.90 -25.23 -28.73
C ASN A 262 -5.82 -26.47 -28.64
N LEU A 263 -7.04 -26.27 -28.20
CA LEU A 263 -8.07 -27.32 -28.05
C LEU A 263 -9.09 -27.20 -29.18
N ARG A 264 -9.86 -28.28 -29.46
CA ARG A 264 -10.92 -28.26 -30.51
C ARG A 264 -11.97 -27.15 -30.30
N GLY A 265 -12.26 -26.82 -28.99
CA GLY A 265 -13.25 -25.80 -28.62
C GLY A 265 -12.67 -24.42 -28.35
N GLY A 266 -11.35 -24.21 -28.44
CA GLY A 266 -10.74 -22.93 -28.10
C GLY A 266 -9.28 -23.02 -27.69
N LYS A 267 -8.80 -22.01 -26.98
CA LYS A 267 -7.42 -21.92 -26.49
C LYS A 267 -7.44 -21.88 -24.96
N LEU A 268 -6.63 -22.74 -24.34
CA LEU A 268 -6.39 -22.73 -22.91
C LEU A 268 -5.00 -22.16 -22.62
N GLY A 269 -4.89 -21.13 -21.82
CA GLY A 269 -3.63 -20.56 -21.37
C GLY A 269 -3.42 -20.78 -19.87
N LEU A 270 -2.20 -21.15 -19.49
CA LEU A 270 -1.73 -21.23 -18.11
C LEU A 270 -0.58 -20.23 -17.93
N LEU A 271 -0.66 -19.47 -16.87
CA LEU A 271 0.43 -18.63 -16.34
C LEU A 271 0.67 -18.99 -14.88
N ALA A 272 1.89 -19.35 -14.55
CA ALA A 272 2.34 -19.60 -13.18
C ALA A 272 3.57 -18.75 -12.89
N VAL A 273 3.55 -18.02 -11.79
CA VAL A 273 4.65 -17.15 -11.37
C VAL A 273 4.99 -17.46 -9.92
N LEU A 274 6.28 -17.66 -9.66
CA LEU A 274 6.83 -17.79 -8.32
C LEU A 274 7.86 -16.68 -8.13
N ASN A 275 7.72 -15.90 -7.04
CA ASN A 275 8.66 -14.86 -6.65
C ASN A 275 9.10 -15.08 -5.20
N TYR A 276 10.38 -14.94 -4.96
CA TYR A 276 10.96 -14.93 -3.62
C TYR A 276 11.94 -13.78 -3.47
N ALA A 277 11.90 -13.09 -2.34
CA ALA A 277 12.87 -12.06 -2.00
C ALA A 277 13.21 -12.10 -0.51
N ASN A 278 14.49 -11.92 -0.19
CA ASN A 278 14.99 -11.69 1.17
C ASN A 278 15.83 -10.40 1.14
N GLU A 279 15.42 -9.42 1.91
CA GLU A 279 16.01 -8.07 1.88
C GLU A 279 16.39 -7.61 3.29
N TYR A 280 17.55 -6.95 3.40
CA TYR A 280 18.10 -6.42 4.65
C TYR A 280 18.17 -4.89 4.60
N ARG A 281 17.62 -4.21 5.60
CA ARG A 281 17.65 -2.76 5.76
C ARG A 281 18.07 -2.40 7.18
N ALA A 282 19.00 -1.46 7.30
CA ALA A 282 19.45 -0.95 8.60
C ALA A 282 19.41 0.57 8.60
N TYR A 283 18.84 1.13 9.67
CA TYR A 283 18.81 2.57 9.93
C TYR A 283 19.58 2.79 11.23
N ARG A 284 20.79 3.32 11.13
CA ARG A 284 21.67 3.57 12.28
C ARG A 284 21.69 5.04 12.65
N GLY A 285 21.70 5.33 13.92
CA GLY A 285 21.71 6.69 14.43
C GLY A 285 20.49 7.50 13.97
N MET A 286 19.32 6.84 13.86
CA MET A 286 18.08 7.50 13.49
C MET A 286 17.61 8.38 14.65
N LEU A 287 17.56 9.70 14.42
CA LEU A 287 16.94 10.60 15.38
C LEU A 287 15.44 10.32 15.47
N ASN A 288 14.91 10.23 16.66
CA ASN A 288 13.50 10.01 16.95
C ASN A 288 13.08 10.83 18.17
N ASN A 289 12.82 12.12 17.92
CA ASN A 289 12.52 13.11 18.94
C ASN A 289 11.04 13.43 18.97
N PHE A 290 10.54 13.80 20.13
CA PHE A 290 9.18 14.28 20.32
C PHE A 290 9.21 15.59 21.10
N PHE A 291 8.45 16.59 20.62
CA PHE A 291 8.43 17.91 21.22
C PHE A 291 7.01 18.29 21.63
N GLY A 292 6.88 18.90 22.79
CA GLY A 292 5.69 19.59 23.24
C GLY A 292 5.62 21.01 22.67
N ALA A 293 4.71 21.79 23.24
CA ALA A 293 4.60 23.23 22.93
C ALA A 293 5.88 23.97 23.36
N TYR A 294 6.21 25.00 22.60
CA TYR A 294 7.35 25.86 22.91
C TYR A 294 7.13 26.61 24.22
N ASP A 295 8.12 26.58 25.11
CA ASP A 295 8.12 27.33 26.37
C ASP A 295 8.46 28.80 26.09
N THR A 296 7.43 29.61 25.90
CA THR A 296 7.58 31.05 25.59
C THR A 296 8.12 31.85 26.77
N ASP A 297 7.89 31.39 28.00
CA ASP A 297 8.31 32.09 29.21
C ASP A 297 9.82 32.00 29.41
N ASN A 298 10.42 30.87 29.02
CA ASN A 298 11.85 30.62 29.12
C ASN A 298 12.59 30.67 27.76
N ASP A 299 11.91 31.03 26.68
CA ASP A 299 12.44 31.10 25.29
C ASP A 299 13.21 29.83 24.91
N ARG A 300 12.61 28.64 25.16
CA ARG A 300 13.25 27.36 24.91
C ARG A 300 12.32 26.33 24.30
N VAL A 301 12.95 25.39 23.59
CA VAL A 301 12.29 24.18 23.09
C VAL A 301 11.93 23.28 24.28
N ASN A 302 10.73 22.67 24.23
CA ASN A 302 10.26 21.71 25.20
C ASN A 302 10.36 20.28 24.65
N PRO A 303 11.47 19.56 24.84
CA PRO A 303 11.61 18.18 24.40
C PRO A 303 10.85 17.25 25.36
N LEU A 304 9.90 16.50 24.84
CA LEU A 304 9.23 15.41 25.57
C LEU A 304 10.00 14.08 25.45
N ARG A 305 10.77 13.91 24.38
CA ARG A 305 11.70 12.81 24.21
C ARG A 305 12.80 13.21 23.23
N LEU A 306 14.03 12.89 23.57
CA LEU A 306 15.19 13.02 22.69
C LEU A 306 15.87 11.66 22.59
N SER A 307 15.71 10.98 21.45
CA SER A 307 16.25 9.62 21.31
C SER A 307 16.93 9.38 19.98
N THR A 308 17.82 8.41 20.01
CA THR A 308 18.49 7.85 18.83
C THR A 308 18.21 6.36 18.75
N ASP A 309 17.73 5.93 17.59
CA ASP A 309 17.37 4.54 17.33
C ASP A 309 18.37 3.89 16.36
N ASP A 310 18.71 2.62 16.62
CA ASP A 310 19.28 1.72 15.63
C ASP A 310 18.23 0.65 15.29
N GLN A 311 17.83 0.59 14.04
CA GLN A 311 16.77 -0.32 13.57
C GLN A 311 17.29 -1.24 12.48
N TYR A 312 17.02 -2.53 12.61
CA TYR A 312 17.46 -3.59 11.70
C TYR A 312 16.23 -4.38 11.22
N ASN A 313 15.97 -4.36 9.91
CA ASN A 313 14.83 -4.99 9.29
C ASN A 313 15.27 -6.07 8.31
N GLN A 314 14.73 -7.26 8.45
CA GLN A 314 14.79 -8.33 7.45
C GLN A 314 13.39 -8.57 6.91
N ASN A 315 13.23 -8.44 5.59
CA ASN A 315 11.97 -8.67 4.90
C ASN A 315 12.09 -9.91 4.02
N ASN A 316 11.21 -10.87 4.26
CA ASN A 316 11.07 -12.09 3.45
C ASN A 316 9.74 -12.03 2.71
N ARG A 317 9.75 -12.17 1.40
CA ARG A 317 8.56 -12.09 0.56
C ARG A 317 8.47 -13.33 -0.33
N LEU A 318 7.33 -14.00 -0.29
CA LEU A 318 6.97 -15.11 -1.18
C LEU A 318 5.70 -14.73 -1.93
N GLY A 319 5.71 -14.79 -3.25
CA GLY A 319 4.55 -14.53 -4.09
C GLY A 319 4.33 -15.67 -5.07
N VAL A 320 3.11 -16.16 -5.14
CA VAL A 320 2.68 -17.21 -6.08
C VAL A 320 1.47 -16.71 -6.85
N MET A 321 1.48 -16.87 -8.17
CA MET A 321 0.33 -16.59 -9.03
C MET A 321 0.07 -17.78 -9.92
N LEU A 322 -1.20 -18.15 -10.07
CA LEU A 322 -1.65 -19.20 -10.97
C LEU A 322 -2.92 -18.72 -11.69
N ASN A 323 -2.81 -18.43 -12.97
CA ASN A 323 -3.93 -17.98 -13.79
C ASN A 323 -4.20 -18.96 -14.92
N LEU A 324 -5.47 -19.35 -15.05
CA LEU A 324 -6.00 -20.13 -16.17
C LEU A 324 -6.95 -19.25 -16.97
N THR A 325 -6.79 -19.25 -18.28
CA THR A 325 -7.70 -18.53 -19.17
C THR A 325 -8.13 -19.44 -20.31
N TRP A 326 -9.43 -19.61 -20.46
CA TRP A 326 -10.00 -20.28 -21.62
C TRP A 326 -10.67 -19.26 -22.54
N LEU A 327 -10.33 -19.32 -23.82
CA LEU A 327 -10.90 -18.49 -24.88
C LEU A 327 -11.56 -19.41 -25.92
N SER A 328 -12.85 -19.22 -26.19
CA SER A 328 -13.59 -19.99 -27.20
C SER A 328 -12.96 -19.87 -28.58
N ALA A 329 -13.22 -20.84 -29.47
CA ALA A 329 -12.72 -20.82 -30.85
C ALA A 329 -13.22 -19.60 -31.62
N SER A 330 -14.47 -19.14 -31.37
CA SER A 330 -15.04 -17.91 -31.96
C SER A 330 -14.43 -16.63 -31.36
N GLY A 331 -13.74 -16.70 -30.24
CA GLY A 331 -13.25 -15.53 -29.52
C GLY A 331 -14.32 -14.77 -28.70
N ASN A 332 -15.58 -15.17 -28.80
CA ASN A 332 -16.69 -14.43 -28.19
C ASN A 332 -16.91 -14.72 -26.71
N THR A 333 -16.31 -15.78 -26.19
CA THR A 333 -16.43 -16.17 -24.78
C THR A 333 -15.05 -16.40 -24.19
N LYS A 334 -14.79 -15.73 -23.06
CA LYS A 334 -13.57 -15.85 -22.27
C LYS A 334 -13.93 -16.17 -20.83
N TYR A 335 -13.39 -17.26 -20.29
CA TYR A 335 -13.40 -17.55 -18.86
C TYR A 335 -12.00 -17.45 -18.29
N GLN A 336 -11.88 -16.93 -17.08
CA GLN A 336 -10.62 -16.82 -16.39
C GLN A 336 -10.79 -17.28 -14.95
N TRP A 337 -9.79 -18.01 -14.46
CA TRP A 337 -9.61 -18.30 -13.04
C TRP A 337 -8.24 -17.77 -12.64
N LYS A 338 -8.23 -16.75 -11.79
CA LYS A 338 -7.04 -16.03 -11.36
C LYS A 338 -6.82 -16.21 -9.88
N ASN A 339 -5.58 -16.57 -9.49
CA ASN A 339 -5.20 -16.81 -8.10
C ASN A 339 -3.88 -16.12 -7.80
N ILE A 340 -3.84 -15.42 -6.68
CA ILE A 340 -2.66 -14.76 -6.16
C ILE A 340 -2.54 -15.08 -4.68
N PHE A 341 -1.37 -15.56 -4.30
CA PHE A 341 -0.98 -15.76 -2.91
C PHE A 341 0.29 -14.96 -2.64
N ASN A 342 0.29 -14.13 -1.60
CA ASN A 342 1.47 -13.42 -1.15
C ASN A 342 1.65 -13.60 0.35
N GLN A 343 2.90 -13.85 0.75
CA GLN A 343 3.33 -13.96 2.13
C GLN A 343 4.49 -13.01 2.36
N LEU A 344 4.40 -12.21 3.41
CA LEU A 344 5.43 -11.26 3.81
C LEU A 344 5.75 -11.44 5.30
N GLY A 345 7.00 -11.77 5.60
CA GLY A 345 7.57 -11.78 6.93
C GLY A 345 8.49 -10.57 7.13
N ASN A 346 8.29 -9.84 8.22
CA ASN A 346 9.18 -8.76 8.61
C ASN A 346 9.71 -9.02 10.03
N SER A 347 11.00 -9.29 10.14
CA SER A 347 11.70 -9.35 11.41
C SER A 347 12.42 -8.03 11.65
N ARG A 348 12.07 -7.33 12.72
CA ARG A 348 12.65 -6.04 13.11
C ARG A 348 13.23 -6.14 14.52
N TYR A 349 14.42 -5.60 14.69
CA TYR A 349 15.01 -5.33 15.98
C TYR A 349 15.36 -3.86 16.05
N THR A 350 14.91 -3.17 17.11
CA THR A 350 15.17 -1.74 17.31
C THR A 350 15.75 -1.55 18.70
N THR A 351 16.83 -0.80 18.80
CA THR A 351 17.32 -0.25 20.06
C THR A 351 17.13 1.25 20.06
N ARG A 352 16.75 1.79 21.19
CA ARG A 352 16.57 3.23 21.43
C ARG A 352 17.36 3.62 22.66
N GLN A 353 18.04 4.78 22.59
CA GLN A 353 18.67 5.40 23.75
C GLN A 353 18.47 6.91 23.71
N GLY A 354 18.28 7.52 24.87
CA GLY A 354 18.09 8.97 24.96
C GLY A 354 17.51 9.44 26.28
N LEU A 355 16.72 10.50 26.21
CA LEU A 355 16.00 11.07 27.36
C LEU A 355 14.51 10.79 27.24
N SER A 356 13.88 10.34 28.31
CA SER A 356 12.43 10.18 28.44
C SER A 356 11.73 11.53 28.61
N ALA A 357 10.41 11.52 28.67
CA ALA A 357 9.58 12.70 28.95
C ALA A 357 9.86 13.30 30.35
N GLN A 358 10.28 12.48 31.30
CA GLN A 358 10.68 12.89 32.66
C GLN A 358 12.14 13.31 32.75
N SER A 359 12.82 13.46 31.58
CA SER A 359 14.26 13.77 31.48
C SER A 359 15.20 12.68 32.07
N GLU A 360 14.68 11.47 32.22
CA GLU A 360 15.45 10.30 32.60
C GLU A 360 16.22 9.74 31.40
N ARG A 361 17.45 9.30 31.64
CA ARG A 361 18.16 8.55 30.58
C ARG A 361 17.54 7.17 30.44
N GLU A 362 17.10 6.85 29.20
CA GLU A 362 16.51 5.55 28.90
C GLU A 362 17.31 4.79 27.85
N ARG A 363 17.26 3.47 27.96
CA ARG A 363 17.67 2.52 26.93
C ARG A 363 16.57 1.49 26.76
N SER A 364 16.01 1.36 25.56
CA SER A 364 14.95 0.41 25.29
C SER A 364 15.24 -0.44 24.07
N ALA A 365 14.60 -1.60 23.99
CA ALA A 365 14.66 -2.45 22.82
C ALA A 365 13.29 -3.03 22.49
N GLU A 366 13.07 -3.22 21.19
CA GLU A 366 11.90 -3.86 20.62
C GLU A 366 12.33 -5.06 19.77
N TYR A 367 11.71 -6.20 20.03
CA TYR A 367 11.81 -7.43 19.26
C TYR A 367 10.49 -7.63 18.56
N TYR A 368 10.48 -7.52 17.24
CA TYR A 368 9.28 -7.48 16.45
C TYR A 368 9.35 -8.49 15.33
N TYR A 369 8.33 -9.33 15.19
CA TYR A 369 8.12 -10.16 14.03
C TYR A 369 6.69 -9.99 13.56
N ARG A 370 6.50 -9.75 12.28
CA ARG A 370 5.18 -9.62 11.66
C ARG A 370 5.09 -10.51 10.45
N SER A 371 4.04 -11.32 10.41
CA SER A 371 3.66 -12.14 9.28
C SER A 371 2.38 -11.58 8.66
N ARG A 372 2.37 -11.39 7.34
CA ARG A 372 1.19 -10.96 6.58
C ARG A 372 0.96 -11.90 5.41
N THR A 373 -0.27 -12.39 5.30
CA THR A 373 -0.72 -13.24 4.19
C THR A 373 -1.82 -12.53 3.43
N THR A 374 -1.80 -12.57 2.10
CA THR A 374 -2.95 -12.22 1.27
C THR A 374 -3.18 -13.32 0.25
N TYR A 375 -4.44 -13.68 0.07
CA TYR A 375 -4.87 -14.60 -0.97
C TYR A 375 -6.09 -14.04 -1.68
N THR A 376 -6.06 -14.02 -3.01
CA THR A 376 -7.21 -13.66 -3.83
C THR A 376 -7.44 -14.72 -4.88
N THR A 377 -8.69 -15.11 -5.05
CA THR A 377 -9.14 -15.98 -6.14
C THR A 377 -10.34 -15.37 -6.81
N GLN A 378 -10.35 -15.41 -8.13
CA GLN A 378 -11.44 -14.86 -8.91
C GLN A 378 -11.76 -15.73 -10.12
N ILE A 379 -13.06 -15.87 -10.39
CA ILE A 379 -13.59 -16.44 -11.62
C ILE A 379 -14.29 -15.32 -12.37
N THR A 380 -13.94 -15.12 -13.63
CA THR A 380 -14.57 -14.11 -14.49
C THR A 380 -15.04 -14.72 -15.79
N GLY A 381 -16.17 -14.24 -16.29
CA GLY A 381 -16.69 -14.57 -17.61
C GLY A 381 -16.94 -13.30 -18.41
N ASN A 382 -16.55 -13.31 -19.68
CA ASN A 382 -16.84 -12.24 -20.63
C ASN A 382 -17.43 -12.85 -21.90
N HIS A 383 -18.61 -12.37 -22.31
CA HIS A 383 -19.38 -12.90 -23.43
C HIS A 383 -19.78 -11.77 -24.37
N THR A 384 -19.35 -11.85 -25.60
CA THR A 384 -19.77 -10.92 -26.67
C THR A 384 -20.90 -11.59 -27.47
N LEU A 385 -22.10 -11.05 -27.32
CA LEU A 385 -23.33 -11.51 -27.96
C LEU A 385 -23.79 -10.41 -28.93
N LYS A 386 -23.80 -10.60 -30.21
CA LYS A 386 -24.23 -9.60 -31.22
C LYS A 386 -24.15 -8.12 -30.77
N ALA A 387 -25.20 -7.62 -30.10
CA ALA A 387 -25.31 -6.24 -29.60
C ALA A 387 -24.87 -6.07 -28.13
N ASP A 388 -24.76 -7.18 -27.37
CA ASP A 388 -24.54 -7.19 -25.94
C ASP A 388 -23.13 -7.68 -25.58
N VAL A 389 -22.55 -7.08 -24.55
CA VAL A 389 -21.35 -7.59 -23.90
C VAL A 389 -21.66 -7.79 -22.43
N LEU A 390 -21.79 -9.07 -22.07
CA LEU A 390 -22.00 -9.49 -20.70
C LEU A 390 -20.67 -9.81 -20.03
N ASP A 391 -20.35 -9.17 -18.93
CA ASP A 391 -19.23 -9.50 -18.07
C ASP A 391 -19.69 -9.74 -16.64
N TRP A 392 -19.12 -10.76 -16.02
CA TRP A 392 -19.39 -11.10 -14.63
C TRP A 392 -18.14 -11.59 -13.90
N SER A 393 -18.12 -11.41 -12.60
CA SER A 393 -17.05 -11.91 -11.74
C SER A 393 -17.57 -12.37 -10.40
N ALA A 394 -16.93 -13.40 -9.88
CA ALA A 394 -17.09 -13.88 -8.51
C ALA A 394 -15.70 -13.96 -7.88
N GLY A 395 -15.51 -13.31 -6.75
CA GLY A 395 -14.22 -13.19 -6.09
C GLY A 395 -14.28 -13.52 -4.61
N TYR A 396 -13.21 -14.13 -4.12
CA TYR A 396 -12.93 -14.27 -2.70
C TYR A 396 -11.54 -13.73 -2.43
N ALA A 397 -11.41 -12.93 -1.38
CA ALA A 397 -10.14 -12.37 -0.94
C ALA A 397 -9.98 -12.53 0.58
N TYR A 398 -8.77 -12.86 1.00
CA TYR A 398 -8.39 -13.07 2.39
C TYR A 398 -7.13 -12.29 2.71
N ALA A 399 -7.10 -11.61 3.84
CA ALA A 399 -5.90 -11.07 4.43
C ALA A 399 -5.78 -11.50 5.89
N ASN A 400 -4.55 -11.81 6.26
CA ASN A 400 -4.19 -12.15 7.62
C ASN A 400 -2.95 -11.34 8.03
N ARG A 401 -2.96 -10.86 9.28
CA ARG A 401 -1.77 -10.30 9.93
C ARG A 401 -1.60 -10.93 11.29
N ARG A 402 -0.41 -11.42 11.56
CA ARG A 402 -0.01 -11.93 12.87
C ARG A 402 1.20 -11.14 13.36
N LEU A 403 1.14 -10.75 14.60
CA LEU A 403 2.25 -10.16 15.36
C LEU A 403 2.47 -11.05 16.59
N PRO A 404 3.16 -12.19 16.43
CA PRO A 404 3.39 -13.10 17.51
C PRO A 404 4.56 -12.63 18.37
N ASP A 405 4.33 -12.48 19.67
CA ASP A 405 5.34 -12.22 20.68
C ASP A 405 6.22 -10.99 20.39
N ARG A 406 5.57 -9.85 20.17
CA ARG A 406 6.28 -8.56 20.18
C ARG A 406 6.77 -8.30 21.60
N ARG A 407 8.08 -8.19 21.78
CA ARG A 407 8.70 -8.03 23.09
C ARG A 407 9.34 -6.66 23.18
N ARG A 408 9.18 -6.02 24.34
CA ARG A 408 9.79 -4.72 24.65
C ARG A 408 10.34 -4.72 26.06
N TYR A 409 11.42 -4.00 26.25
CA TYR A 409 11.86 -3.62 27.58
C TYR A 409 12.39 -2.18 27.55
N VAL A 410 12.29 -1.51 28.71
CA VAL A 410 12.85 -0.17 28.96
C VAL A 410 13.73 -0.23 30.18
N LEU A 411 14.92 0.33 30.08
CA LEU A 411 15.88 0.46 31.15
C LEU A 411 16.17 1.93 31.38
N TYR A 412 16.34 2.34 32.63
CA TYR A 412 16.62 3.71 33.02
C TYR A 412 17.95 3.82 33.72
N ASN A 413 18.55 5.01 33.68
CA ASN A 413 19.73 5.35 34.45
C ASN A 413 19.40 6.55 35.35
N GLU A 414 19.35 6.30 36.65
CA GLU A 414 19.13 7.29 37.71
C GLU A 414 20.44 7.83 38.25
N ASP A 415 21.58 7.15 37.99
CA ASP A 415 22.86 7.46 38.61
C ASP A 415 23.77 8.25 37.68
N GLU A 416 23.98 9.53 38.00
CA GLU A 416 24.88 10.38 37.24
C GLU A 416 26.36 10.02 37.38
N GLN A 417 26.72 9.33 38.50
CA GLN A 417 28.09 8.90 38.77
C GLN A 417 28.47 7.63 37.98
N HIS A 418 27.45 6.84 37.59
CA HIS A 418 27.60 5.62 36.83
C HIS A 418 26.79 5.70 35.52
N PRO A 419 27.18 6.51 34.56
CA PRO A 419 26.36 6.84 33.35
C PRO A 419 26.06 5.65 32.44
N ASP A 420 26.77 4.55 32.59
CA ASP A 420 26.58 3.32 31.78
C ASP A 420 25.73 2.26 32.47
N GLU A 421 25.32 2.49 33.74
CA GLU A 421 24.47 1.56 34.46
C GLU A 421 22.99 1.82 34.24
N TYR A 422 22.34 0.93 33.50
CA TYR A 422 20.90 0.96 33.21
C TYR A 422 20.20 -0.17 33.96
N VAL A 423 19.07 0.16 34.60
CA VAL A 423 18.23 -0.77 35.35
C VAL A 423 16.77 -0.63 34.91
N TRP A 424 15.97 -1.66 35.10
CA TRP A 424 14.53 -1.52 34.95
C TRP A 424 13.93 -1.04 36.27
N LEU A 425 13.03 -0.05 36.20
CA LEU A 425 12.53 0.65 37.40
C LEU A 425 11.06 0.38 37.64
N TYR A 426 10.26 0.39 36.58
CA TYR A 426 8.81 0.35 36.68
C TYR A 426 8.29 -1.06 36.45
N GLN A 427 7.12 -1.34 37.00
CA GLN A 427 6.56 -2.68 37.07
C GLN A 427 6.13 -3.20 35.69
N ASN A 428 5.92 -2.38 34.68
CA ASN A 428 5.51 -2.76 33.33
C ASN A 428 6.58 -2.51 32.27
N ASP A 429 7.82 -2.31 32.66
CA ASP A 429 8.93 -2.03 31.76
C ASP A 429 9.23 -3.18 30.79
N ILE A 430 8.82 -4.40 31.11
CA ILE A 430 9.02 -5.58 30.27
C ILE A 430 7.65 -6.08 29.84
N SER A 431 7.41 -6.06 28.53
CA SER A 431 6.11 -6.44 27.96
C SER A 431 6.20 -7.36 26.75
N ARG A 432 5.11 -8.10 26.52
CA ARG A 432 4.93 -9.02 25.40
C ARG A 432 3.54 -8.85 24.83
N GLU A 433 3.41 -8.83 23.49
CA GLU A 433 2.17 -8.58 22.77
C GLU A 433 1.96 -9.61 21.67
N TRP A 434 0.73 -10.10 21.55
CA TRP A 434 0.25 -10.90 20.43
C TRP A 434 -0.95 -10.20 19.82
N THR A 435 -0.90 -9.96 18.52
CA THR A 435 -2.06 -9.46 17.77
C THR A 435 -2.35 -10.32 16.57
N SER A 436 -3.62 -10.44 16.27
CA SER A 436 -4.11 -11.13 15.10
C SER A 436 -5.22 -10.36 14.41
N LEU A 437 -5.14 -10.28 13.09
CA LEU A 437 -6.18 -9.74 12.23
C LEU A 437 -6.48 -10.77 11.16
N ASP A 438 -7.76 -11.02 10.93
CA ASP A 438 -8.27 -11.81 9.81
C ASP A 438 -9.37 -11.01 9.10
N GLU A 439 -9.29 -10.92 7.79
CA GLU A 439 -10.30 -10.25 6.97
C GLU A 439 -10.64 -11.09 5.75
N HIS A 440 -11.93 -11.29 5.52
CA HIS A 440 -12.48 -12.04 4.40
C HIS A 440 -13.40 -11.14 3.59
N ILE A 441 -13.30 -11.19 2.26
CA ILE A 441 -14.20 -10.49 1.34
C ILE A 441 -14.74 -11.46 0.31
N LEU A 442 -16.05 -11.49 0.14
CA LEU A 442 -16.74 -12.12 -0.98
C LEU A 442 -17.31 -11.03 -1.86
N SER A 443 -17.07 -11.08 -3.16
CA SER A 443 -17.60 -10.11 -4.12
C SER A 443 -18.22 -10.78 -5.34
N LEU A 444 -19.34 -10.22 -5.79
CA LEU A 444 -20.07 -10.65 -6.99
C LEU A 444 -20.38 -9.43 -7.83
N GLN A 445 -20.20 -9.55 -9.14
CA GLN A 445 -20.48 -8.48 -10.09
C GLN A 445 -21.05 -9.07 -11.39
N ALA A 446 -22.04 -8.39 -11.95
CA ALA A 446 -22.52 -8.68 -13.29
C ALA A 446 -22.88 -7.37 -14.00
N ASN A 447 -22.40 -7.20 -15.23
CA ASN A 447 -22.63 -6.04 -16.04
C ASN A 447 -23.04 -6.45 -17.45
N ASP A 448 -23.96 -5.69 -18.03
CA ASP A 448 -24.33 -5.82 -19.44
C ASP A 448 -24.16 -4.48 -20.14
N THR A 449 -23.60 -4.53 -21.34
CA THR A 449 -23.42 -3.36 -22.20
C THR A 449 -24.13 -3.63 -23.51
N HIS A 450 -25.27 -2.96 -23.72
CA HIS A 450 -26.06 -3.04 -24.94
C HIS A 450 -25.70 -1.90 -25.89
N ARG A 451 -25.46 -2.23 -27.18
CA ARG A 451 -25.21 -1.25 -28.23
C ARG A 451 -26.41 -1.13 -29.16
N PHE A 452 -27.03 0.04 -29.12
CA PHE A 452 -28.12 0.37 -30.04
C PHE A 452 -27.59 0.80 -31.42
N HIS A 453 -28.34 0.52 -32.45
CA HIS A 453 -28.00 0.88 -33.82
C HIS A 453 -29.15 1.69 -34.44
N PHE A 454 -29.00 3.00 -34.52
CA PHE A 454 -29.91 3.91 -35.15
C PHE A 454 -29.24 4.57 -36.38
N GLY A 455 -29.06 3.78 -37.43
CA GLY A 455 -28.27 4.21 -38.59
C GLY A 455 -26.80 4.43 -38.25
N THR A 456 -26.29 5.64 -38.44
CA THR A 456 -24.91 6.02 -38.07
C THR A 456 -24.73 6.32 -36.56
N TRP A 457 -25.82 6.53 -35.83
CA TRP A 457 -25.79 6.80 -34.40
C TRP A 457 -25.85 5.51 -33.58
N GLN A 458 -24.86 5.28 -32.77
CA GLN A 458 -24.70 4.03 -31.98
C GLN A 458 -24.49 4.32 -30.49
N PRO A 459 -25.55 4.73 -29.76
CA PRO A 459 -25.44 4.89 -28.35
C PRO A 459 -25.30 3.53 -27.62
N THR A 460 -24.68 3.52 -26.46
CA THR A 460 -24.61 2.33 -25.61
C THR A 460 -25.27 2.59 -24.27
N LEU A 461 -25.94 1.58 -23.74
CA LEU A 461 -26.43 1.55 -22.37
C LEU A 461 -25.69 0.45 -21.62
N LYS A 462 -25.06 0.79 -20.52
CA LYS A 462 -24.40 -0.15 -19.61
C LYS A 462 -25.15 -0.15 -18.28
N GLY A 463 -25.53 -1.35 -17.81
CA GLY A 463 -26.12 -1.56 -16.50
C GLY A 463 -25.42 -2.65 -15.75
N GLY A 464 -25.45 -2.61 -14.44
CA GLY A 464 -24.83 -3.66 -13.66
C GLY A 464 -25.22 -3.66 -12.19
N VAL A 465 -24.90 -4.77 -11.54
CA VAL A 465 -25.10 -4.99 -10.11
C VAL A 465 -23.78 -5.43 -9.47
N TYR A 466 -23.60 -5.05 -8.22
CA TYR A 466 -22.45 -5.42 -7.40
C TYR A 466 -22.90 -5.79 -5.99
N GLY A 467 -22.30 -6.82 -5.43
CA GLY A 467 -22.49 -7.23 -4.05
C GLY A 467 -21.15 -7.55 -3.40
N GLU A 468 -20.95 -7.10 -2.19
CA GLU A 468 -19.75 -7.38 -1.37
C GLU A 468 -20.17 -7.69 0.07
N TYR A 469 -19.61 -8.75 0.61
CA TYR A 469 -19.68 -9.06 2.02
C TYR A 469 -18.25 -9.13 2.57
N ARG A 470 -17.98 -8.35 3.61
CA ARG A 470 -16.71 -8.28 4.31
C ARG A 470 -16.89 -8.66 5.76
N SER A 471 -16.02 -9.52 6.27
CA SER A 471 -15.94 -9.87 7.68
C SER A 471 -14.51 -9.67 8.17
N ARG A 472 -14.35 -9.00 9.31
CA ARG A 472 -13.07 -8.69 9.93
C ARG A 472 -13.09 -9.03 11.41
N SER A 473 -12.00 -9.61 11.91
CA SER A 473 -11.75 -9.79 13.34
C SER A 473 -10.36 -9.32 13.72
N TYR A 474 -10.27 -8.67 14.86
CA TYR A 474 -9.02 -8.20 15.45
C TYR A 474 -8.99 -8.58 16.92
N ASN A 475 -7.92 -9.27 17.31
CA ASN A 475 -7.72 -9.70 18.68
C ASN A 475 -6.30 -9.33 19.12
N THR A 476 -6.18 -8.91 20.35
CA THR A 476 -4.90 -8.56 20.96
C THR A 476 -4.76 -9.17 22.33
N ARG A 477 -3.52 -9.41 22.71
CA ARG A 477 -3.20 -9.94 24.01
C ARG A 477 -1.89 -9.35 24.49
N ASN A 478 -1.92 -8.66 25.63
CA ASN A 478 -0.79 -7.94 26.21
C ASN A 478 -0.44 -8.57 27.53
N LEU A 479 0.81 -9.01 27.66
CA LEU A 479 1.38 -9.51 28.87
C LEU A 479 2.52 -8.60 29.30
N PHE A 480 2.69 -8.41 30.58
CA PHE A 480 3.79 -7.64 31.16
C PHE A 480 4.30 -8.28 32.43
N TYR A 481 5.54 -8.04 32.74
CA TYR A 481 6.17 -8.55 33.95
C TYR A 481 6.02 -7.54 35.06
N TRP A 482 5.54 -8.05 36.20
CA TRP A 482 5.27 -7.26 37.38
C TRP A 482 6.08 -7.78 38.55
N TYR A 483 6.34 -6.95 39.53
CA TYR A 483 6.94 -7.34 40.75
C TYR A 483 6.25 -6.65 41.93
N ASN A 484 6.13 -7.35 43.05
CA ASN A 484 5.48 -6.82 44.25
C ASN A 484 6.51 -6.10 45.13
N THR A 485 6.30 -4.80 45.32
CA THR A 485 7.17 -3.97 46.18
C THR A 485 6.66 -3.81 47.59
N VAL A 486 5.42 -4.24 47.87
CA VAL A 486 4.81 -4.05 49.22
C VAL A 486 5.34 -5.11 50.16
N GLY A 487 6.22 -4.66 51.05
CA GLY A 487 6.82 -5.51 52.08
C GLY A 487 7.96 -6.41 51.63
N ASN A 488 8.35 -6.35 50.34
CA ASN A 488 9.41 -7.20 49.78
C ASN A 488 10.57 -6.36 49.27
N THR A 489 11.79 -6.79 49.54
CA THR A 489 13.02 -6.29 48.91
C THR A 489 13.39 -7.22 47.78
N LEU A 490 13.50 -6.66 46.56
CA LEU A 490 14.05 -7.42 45.46
C LEU A 490 15.49 -7.83 45.73
N PRO A 491 15.93 -9.03 45.29
CA PRO A 491 17.33 -9.46 45.49
C PRO A 491 18.31 -8.45 44.90
N GLU A 492 19.44 -8.27 45.54
CA GLU A 492 20.52 -7.43 45.06
C GLU A 492 20.93 -7.87 43.63
N GLY A 493 21.08 -6.91 42.76
CA GLY A 493 21.41 -7.17 41.36
C GLY A 493 20.24 -7.64 40.48
N PHE A 494 19.08 -7.97 41.06
CA PHE A 494 17.90 -8.41 40.29
C PHE A 494 17.51 -7.41 39.17
N ARG A 495 17.51 -6.12 39.48
CA ARG A 495 17.17 -5.04 38.54
C ARG A 495 18.25 -4.80 37.46
N ARG A 496 19.45 -5.41 37.61
CA ARG A 496 20.60 -5.25 36.68
C ARG A 496 20.88 -6.51 35.86
N MET A 497 20.08 -7.55 36.02
CA MET A 497 20.23 -8.79 35.26
C MET A 497 19.91 -8.53 33.77
N ASP A 498 20.63 -9.20 32.90
CA ASP A 498 20.22 -9.25 31.48
C ASP A 498 18.87 -9.96 31.34
N MET A 499 18.10 -9.58 30.31
CA MET A 499 16.72 -10.06 30.14
C MET A 499 16.63 -11.58 29.95
N THR A 500 17.61 -12.21 29.31
CA THR A 500 17.61 -13.67 29.11
C THR A 500 17.79 -14.38 30.44
N THR A 501 18.77 -13.98 31.23
CA THR A 501 19.02 -14.53 32.54
C THR A 501 17.86 -14.26 33.52
N LEU A 502 17.36 -13.01 33.53
CA LEU A 502 16.25 -12.60 34.39
C LEU A 502 14.99 -13.45 34.15
N LEU A 503 14.62 -13.66 32.89
CA LEU A 503 13.36 -14.29 32.49
C LEU A 503 13.46 -15.81 32.25
N SER A 504 14.68 -16.38 32.20
CA SER A 504 14.88 -17.81 31.97
C SER A 504 15.12 -18.57 33.30
N ASP A 505 15.54 -17.91 34.35
CA ASP A 505 15.81 -18.54 35.64
C ASP A 505 14.52 -18.60 36.51
N PRO A 506 13.98 -19.83 36.76
CA PRO A 506 12.80 -20.00 37.60
C PRO A 506 12.96 -19.43 39.02
N ALA A 507 14.20 -19.31 39.48
CA ALA A 507 14.48 -18.71 40.80
C ALA A 507 14.13 -17.22 40.87
N ASN A 508 14.01 -16.52 39.75
CA ASN A 508 13.61 -15.12 39.67
C ASN A 508 12.09 -14.93 39.62
N ALA A 509 11.32 -16.01 39.49
CA ALA A 509 9.86 -15.97 39.40
C ALA A 509 9.20 -16.28 40.76
N GLY A 510 8.04 -15.67 41.02
CA GLY A 510 7.22 -15.92 42.18
C GLY A 510 6.45 -14.70 42.69
N ALA A 511 5.56 -14.91 43.64
CA ALA A 511 4.71 -13.86 44.22
C ALA A 511 5.51 -12.69 44.84
N ASP A 512 6.69 -13.01 45.37
CA ASP A 512 7.57 -12.06 46.01
C ASP A 512 8.70 -11.56 45.11
N LYS A 513 8.69 -11.94 43.85
CA LYS A 513 9.69 -11.61 42.83
C LYS A 513 9.04 -11.10 41.59
N LEU A 514 9.37 -11.70 40.44
CA LEU A 514 8.83 -11.35 39.12
C LEU A 514 7.70 -12.32 38.79
N TYR A 515 6.59 -11.80 38.30
CA TYR A 515 5.48 -12.59 37.83
C TYR A 515 4.85 -11.95 36.57
N LEU A 516 4.15 -12.76 35.81
CA LEU A 516 3.54 -12.34 34.54
C LEU A 516 2.09 -11.96 34.78
N LEU A 517 1.68 -10.78 34.31
CA LEU A 517 0.30 -10.30 34.31
C LEU A 517 -0.21 -10.12 32.89
N GLU A 518 -1.51 -10.20 32.73
CA GLU A 518 -2.20 -9.85 31.51
C GLU A 518 -2.91 -8.52 31.67
N ASP A 519 -2.70 -7.61 30.73
CA ASP A 519 -3.54 -6.43 30.57
C ASP A 519 -4.82 -6.83 29.86
N VAL A 520 -5.87 -7.07 30.64
CA VAL A 520 -7.19 -7.51 30.16
C VAL A 520 -8.02 -6.29 29.79
N ASN A 521 -7.68 -5.65 28.70
CA ASN A 521 -8.52 -4.60 28.15
C ASN A 521 -9.37 -5.16 26.98
N LYS A 522 -10.61 -5.55 27.31
CA LYS A 522 -11.55 -6.13 26.32
C LYS A 522 -11.98 -5.16 25.22
N LEU A 523 -11.80 -3.84 25.41
CA LEU A 523 -12.02 -2.86 24.35
C LEU A 523 -11.05 -3.00 23.17
N ASN A 524 -9.91 -3.67 23.38
CA ASN A 524 -8.91 -3.83 22.33
C ASN A 524 -9.27 -4.88 21.27
N ASP A 525 -10.24 -5.75 21.58
CA ASP A 525 -10.74 -6.74 20.63
C ASP A 525 -12.01 -6.23 19.93
N TYR A 526 -12.12 -6.45 18.63
CA TYR A 526 -13.34 -6.16 17.90
C TYR A 526 -13.53 -7.12 16.72
N SER A 527 -14.78 -7.27 16.30
CA SER A 527 -15.13 -7.87 15.02
C SER A 527 -16.09 -6.95 14.27
N GLY A 528 -16.20 -7.14 12.96
CA GLY A 528 -17.10 -6.34 12.15
C GLY A 528 -17.48 -7.03 10.86
N ASN A 529 -18.68 -6.71 10.41
CA ASN A 529 -19.24 -7.17 9.16
C ASN A 529 -19.69 -5.97 8.32
N ASN A 530 -19.45 -6.01 7.02
CA ASN A 530 -19.95 -4.99 6.10
C ASN A 530 -20.61 -5.63 4.89
N LEU A 531 -21.85 -5.24 4.62
CA LEU A 531 -22.62 -5.62 3.44
C LEU A 531 -22.77 -4.40 2.55
N LEU A 532 -22.32 -4.50 1.31
CA LEU A 532 -22.48 -3.49 0.27
C LEU A 532 -23.23 -4.09 -0.91
N GLY A 533 -24.37 -3.50 -1.26
CA GLY A 533 -25.13 -3.81 -2.46
C GLY A 533 -25.20 -2.58 -3.35
N ALA A 534 -25.01 -2.74 -4.66
CA ALA A 534 -25.09 -1.63 -5.60
C ALA A 534 -25.71 -2.04 -6.92
N ALA A 535 -26.40 -1.07 -7.54
CA ALA A 535 -26.90 -1.16 -8.89
C ALA A 535 -26.62 0.15 -9.63
N TYR A 536 -26.35 0.07 -10.93
CA TYR A 536 -26.10 1.26 -11.73
C TYR A 536 -26.61 1.14 -13.17
N ALA A 537 -26.85 2.30 -13.77
CA ALA A 537 -27.08 2.45 -15.19
C ALA A 537 -26.29 3.65 -15.74
N MET A 538 -25.71 3.50 -16.92
CA MET A 538 -24.91 4.51 -17.59
C MET A 538 -25.16 4.49 -19.09
N ALA A 539 -25.42 5.64 -19.67
CA ALA A 539 -25.56 5.83 -21.12
C ALA A 539 -24.32 6.49 -21.72
N THR A 540 -23.86 6.00 -22.85
CA THR A 540 -22.84 6.63 -23.69
C THR A 540 -23.49 7.13 -24.96
N LEU A 541 -23.45 8.44 -25.17
CA LEU A 541 -24.10 9.14 -26.25
C LEU A 541 -23.04 9.77 -27.19
N PRO A 542 -22.73 9.17 -28.34
CA PRO A 542 -21.87 9.78 -29.35
C PRO A 542 -22.63 10.87 -30.12
N LEU A 543 -22.24 12.13 -29.92
CA LEU A 543 -22.88 13.31 -30.52
C LEU A 543 -21.88 14.03 -31.43
N GLY A 544 -21.48 13.35 -32.51
CA GLY A 544 -20.44 13.85 -33.42
C GLY A 544 -19.07 13.92 -32.76
N PRO A 545 -18.44 15.11 -32.62
CA PRO A 545 -17.15 15.24 -31.94
C PRO A 545 -17.26 15.13 -30.43
N LEU A 546 -18.46 15.29 -29.87
CA LEU A 546 -18.76 15.20 -28.44
C LEU A 546 -19.26 13.79 -28.13
N GLU A 547 -18.69 13.18 -27.09
CA GLU A 547 -19.18 11.94 -26.50
C GLU A 547 -19.52 12.20 -25.02
N VAL A 548 -20.74 11.87 -24.64
CA VAL A 548 -21.26 12.09 -23.29
C VAL A 548 -21.50 10.74 -22.62
N HIS A 549 -20.94 10.55 -21.44
CA HIS A 549 -21.19 9.41 -20.58
C HIS A 549 -21.88 9.91 -19.32
N ALA A 550 -23.14 9.56 -19.12
CA ALA A 550 -23.92 9.95 -17.95
C ALA A 550 -24.46 8.71 -17.26
N GLY A 551 -24.35 8.65 -15.96
CA GLY A 551 -24.77 7.49 -15.20
C GLY A 551 -25.19 7.82 -13.76
N LEU A 552 -25.94 6.91 -13.18
CA LEU A 552 -26.40 6.96 -11.81
C LEU A 552 -26.11 5.60 -11.16
N ARG A 553 -25.52 5.64 -9.98
CA ARG A 553 -25.27 4.48 -9.14
C ARG A 553 -25.98 4.65 -7.81
N TYR A 554 -26.65 3.61 -7.37
CA TYR A 554 -27.20 3.50 -6.02
C TYR A 554 -26.35 2.50 -5.25
N GLU A 555 -25.97 2.83 -4.03
CA GLU A 555 -25.29 1.93 -3.09
C GLU A 555 -26.03 1.90 -1.76
N TYR A 556 -26.30 0.69 -1.28
CA TYR A 556 -26.72 0.44 0.09
C TYR A 556 -25.57 -0.22 0.84
N ASN A 557 -25.13 0.42 1.92
CA ASN A 557 -24.05 -0.07 2.78
C ASN A 557 -24.56 -0.24 4.20
N GLN A 558 -24.29 -1.41 4.77
CA GLN A 558 -24.53 -1.70 6.17
C GLN A 558 -23.26 -2.26 6.80
N MET A 559 -22.63 -1.48 7.65
CA MET A 559 -21.51 -1.91 8.48
C MET A 559 -22.00 -2.14 9.91
N GLU A 560 -21.60 -3.25 10.49
CA GLU A 560 -21.79 -3.61 11.89
C GLU A 560 -20.42 -3.73 12.57
N LEU A 561 -20.20 -2.96 13.62
CA LEU A 561 -19.05 -3.12 14.51
C LEU A 561 -19.52 -3.82 15.77
N ILE A 562 -18.89 -4.91 16.13
CA ILE A 562 -19.11 -5.66 17.37
C ILE A 562 -17.88 -5.46 18.26
N SER A 563 -18.05 -4.76 19.37
CA SER A 563 -16.99 -4.48 20.33
C SER A 563 -17.49 -4.64 21.75
N ASN A 564 -16.58 -4.72 22.70
CA ASN A 564 -16.93 -4.66 24.11
C ASN A 564 -17.16 -3.21 24.54
N THR A 565 -18.06 -2.99 25.51
CA THR A 565 -18.41 -1.66 26.02
C THR A 565 -17.59 -1.28 27.24
N ARG A 566 -16.96 -2.29 27.86
CA ARG A 566 -16.11 -2.11 29.07
C ARG A 566 -14.82 -2.87 28.93
N SER A 567 -13.78 -2.34 29.53
CA SER A 567 -12.46 -2.95 29.52
C SER A 567 -12.36 -4.26 30.34
N SER A 568 -13.19 -4.39 31.36
CA SER A 568 -13.13 -5.50 32.33
C SER A 568 -14.12 -6.64 32.07
N GLU A 569 -15.12 -6.44 31.21
CA GLU A 569 -16.20 -7.39 30.99
C GLU A 569 -16.39 -7.69 29.51
N THR A 570 -16.70 -8.94 29.21
CA THR A 570 -17.13 -9.34 27.88
C THR A 570 -18.62 -8.97 27.70
N SER A 571 -18.87 -7.76 27.25
CA SER A 571 -20.22 -7.25 26.94
C SER A 571 -20.21 -6.81 25.48
N HIS A 572 -20.68 -7.68 24.58
CA HIS A 572 -20.75 -7.35 23.17
C HIS A 572 -21.86 -6.36 22.87
N GLU A 573 -21.51 -5.27 22.21
CA GLU A 573 -22.46 -4.31 21.67
C GLU A 573 -22.22 -4.16 20.17
N SER A 574 -23.32 -4.12 19.41
CA SER A 574 -23.31 -3.90 17.97
C SER A 574 -23.65 -2.46 17.64
N HIS A 575 -22.74 -1.79 16.94
CA HIS A 575 -22.98 -0.46 16.37
C HIS A 575 -23.19 -0.59 14.86
N TYR A 576 -24.30 -0.01 14.38
CA TYR A 576 -24.69 -0.11 12.98
C TYR A 576 -24.55 1.23 12.26
N TYR A 577 -23.89 1.19 11.09
CA TYR A 577 -23.80 2.31 10.16
C TYR A 577 -24.53 1.92 8.86
N ARG A 578 -25.70 2.51 8.61
CA ARG A 578 -26.57 2.15 7.49
C ARG A 578 -26.81 3.37 6.63
N HIS A 579 -26.49 3.29 5.36
CA HIS A 579 -26.67 4.36 4.40
C HIS A 579 -27.09 3.82 3.04
N GLY A 580 -28.03 4.49 2.40
CA GLY A 580 -28.44 4.24 1.04
C GLY A 580 -28.33 5.54 0.24
N ASP A 581 -27.39 5.60 -0.73
CA ASP A 581 -27.00 6.84 -1.37
C ASP A 581 -26.99 6.72 -2.90
N LEU A 582 -27.26 7.84 -3.57
CA LEU A 582 -27.20 7.99 -5.01
C LEU A 582 -25.93 8.75 -5.42
N PHE A 583 -25.23 8.23 -6.42
CA PHE A 583 -23.99 8.76 -6.93
C PHE A 583 -24.11 9.07 -8.43
N PRO A 584 -24.47 10.31 -8.81
CA PRO A 584 -24.49 10.74 -10.19
C PRO A 584 -23.09 10.94 -10.74
N SER A 585 -22.90 10.67 -12.03
CA SER A 585 -21.67 10.98 -12.77
C SER A 585 -21.98 11.41 -14.21
N ALA A 586 -21.21 12.38 -14.69
CA ALA A 586 -21.29 12.86 -16.07
C ALA A 586 -19.87 13.16 -16.59
N ASN A 587 -19.44 12.44 -17.59
CA ASN A 587 -18.13 12.59 -18.22
C ASN A 587 -18.33 12.93 -19.69
N MET A 588 -17.72 14.03 -20.15
CA MET A 588 -17.82 14.52 -21.52
C MET A 588 -16.44 14.49 -22.16
N THR A 589 -16.34 13.96 -23.36
CA THR A 589 -15.11 13.97 -24.16
C THR A 589 -15.40 14.70 -25.47
N TRP A 590 -14.73 15.82 -25.69
CA TRP A 590 -14.78 16.54 -26.94
C TRP A 590 -13.52 16.25 -27.78
N ARG A 591 -13.69 15.56 -28.91
CA ARG A 591 -12.62 15.22 -29.85
C ARG A 591 -12.56 16.29 -30.95
N PHE A 592 -11.60 17.22 -30.86
CA PHE A 592 -11.37 18.23 -31.87
C PHE A 592 -10.91 17.61 -33.19
N ASN A 593 -10.07 16.57 -33.09
CA ASN A 593 -9.57 15.73 -34.15
C ASN A 593 -8.94 14.46 -33.58
N ASP A 594 -8.33 13.63 -34.42
CA ASP A 594 -7.72 12.35 -34.00
C ASP A 594 -6.56 12.51 -33.01
N LYS A 595 -6.00 13.71 -32.88
CA LYS A 595 -4.83 13.97 -31.97
C LYS A 595 -5.16 14.81 -30.76
N HIS A 596 -6.26 15.55 -30.76
CA HIS A 596 -6.59 16.51 -29.72
C HIS A 596 -7.99 16.28 -29.15
N GLN A 597 -8.08 16.20 -27.85
CA GLN A 597 -9.36 16.10 -27.16
C GLN A 597 -9.33 16.83 -25.81
N ALA A 598 -10.51 17.23 -25.35
CA ALA A 598 -10.72 17.75 -24.00
C ALA A 598 -11.76 16.89 -23.28
N ARG A 599 -11.60 16.77 -21.98
CA ARG A 599 -12.55 16.06 -21.11
C ARG A 599 -13.04 17.00 -20.01
N PHE A 600 -14.32 16.90 -19.71
CA PHE A 600 -14.94 17.48 -18.53
C PHE A 600 -15.62 16.35 -17.79
N CYS A 601 -15.33 16.20 -16.50
CA CYS A 601 -15.89 15.15 -15.67
C CYS A 601 -16.45 15.73 -14.38
N TYR A 602 -17.64 15.28 -14.03
CA TYR A 602 -18.27 15.52 -12.74
C TYR A 602 -18.72 14.18 -12.14
N GLY A 603 -18.57 14.02 -10.84
CA GLY A 603 -19.15 12.90 -10.15
C GLY A 603 -19.09 13.04 -8.64
N ARG A 604 -20.12 12.51 -7.99
CA ARG A 604 -20.19 12.43 -6.54
C ARG A 604 -19.63 11.09 -6.06
N SER A 605 -18.85 11.12 -4.99
CA SER A 605 -18.26 9.96 -4.34
C SER A 605 -18.45 10.02 -2.83
N VAL A 606 -18.16 8.94 -2.14
CA VAL A 606 -18.26 8.83 -0.70
C VAL A 606 -16.94 8.30 -0.13
N ASN A 607 -16.63 8.67 1.10
CA ASN A 607 -15.59 8.05 1.88
C ASN A 607 -16.20 7.65 3.24
N ARG A 608 -16.30 6.34 3.48
CA ARG A 608 -16.96 5.76 4.63
C ARG A 608 -15.97 5.56 5.78
N PRO A 609 -16.43 5.63 7.05
CA PRO A 609 -15.65 5.14 8.19
C PRO A 609 -15.31 3.67 8.04
N GLU A 610 -14.17 3.27 8.59
CA GLU A 610 -13.68 1.89 8.59
C GLU A 610 -13.71 1.29 9.99
N PHE A 611 -13.73 -0.05 10.08
CA PHE A 611 -13.81 -0.76 11.36
C PHE A 611 -12.83 -0.24 12.41
N ARG A 612 -11.58 0.01 12.02
CA ARG A 612 -10.56 0.52 12.93
C ARG A 612 -10.82 1.94 13.38
N GLU A 613 -11.31 2.78 12.49
CA GLU A 613 -11.57 4.20 12.76
C GLU A 613 -12.75 4.39 13.72
N VAL A 614 -13.69 3.46 13.73
CA VAL A 614 -14.85 3.48 14.64
C VAL A 614 -14.67 2.60 15.87
N SER A 615 -13.68 1.72 15.91
CA SER A 615 -13.45 0.81 17.03
C SER A 615 -12.89 1.56 18.25
N PRO A 616 -13.41 1.31 19.47
CA PRO A 616 -12.85 1.87 20.71
C PRO A 616 -11.48 1.28 21.07
N SER A 617 -11.03 0.26 20.39
CA SER A 617 -9.75 -0.42 20.59
C SER A 617 -8.59 0.57 20.54
N VAL A 618 -7.67 0.44 21.50
CA VAL A 618 -6.45 1.25 21.59
C VAL A 618 -5.24 0.41 21.21
N TYR A 619 -4.32 0.97 20.45
CA TYR A 619 -3.02 0.35 20.23
C TYR A 619 -1.90 1.37 20.37
N TYR A 620 -0.74 0.90 20.84
CA TYR A 620 0.45 1.73 21.00
C TYR A 620 1.32 1.67 19.73
N ASP A 621 1.57 2.83 19.13
CA ASP A 621 2.52 2.98 18.03
C ASP A 621 3.91 3.34 18.56
N PHE A 622 4.86 2.40 18.42
CA PHE A 622 6.23 2.57 18.94
C PHE A 622 7.00 3.69 18.21
N ASP A 623 6.76 3.87 16.93
CA ASP A 623 7.44 4.90 16.14
C ASP A 623 6.94 6.31 16.51
N LEU A 624 5.63 6.43 16.77
CA LEU A 624 5.00 7.67 17.25
C LEU A 624 5.16 7.85 18.77
N ALA A 625 5.40 6.76 19.52
CA ALA A 625 5.32 6.69 20.98
C ALA A 625 4.00 7.26 21.52
N SER A 626 2.90 6.86 20.90
CA SER A 626 1.56 7.36 21.21
C SER A 626 0.53 6.28 21.02
N ASP A 627 -0.55 6.36 21.81
CA ASP A 627 -1.73 5.52 21.59
C ASP A 627 -2.60 6.06 20.46
N VAL A 628 -3.30 5.16 19.79
CA VAL A 628 -4.29 5.48 18.73
C VAL A 628 -5.60 4.80 19.07
N GLN A 629 -6.70 5.56 19.08
CA GLN A 629 -8.04 5.10 19.39
C GLN A 629 -9.05 5.54 18.33
N GLY A 630 -10.01 4.69 17.99
CA GLY A 630 -11.09 5.02 17.07
C GLY A 630 -12.20 5.86 17.73
N ASN A 631 -13.17 6.30 16.90
CA ASN A 631 -14.31 7.11 17.31
C ASN A 631 -15.59 6.62 16.65
N PHE A 632 -16.52 6.05 17.42
CA PHE A 632 -17.77 5.51 16.83
C PHE A 632 -18.71 6.58 16.28
N ASN A 633 -18.52 7.85 16.55
CA ASN A 633 -19.39 8.93 16.09
C ASN A 633 -19.05 9.42 14.68
N LEU A 634 -18.15 8.73 13.97
CA LEU A 634 -17.77 9.09 12.63
C LEU A 634 -18.94 8.92 11.65
N LYS A 635 -19.03 9.87 10.71
CA LYS A 635 -20.04 9.94 9.65
C LYS A 635 -19.39 9.75 8.29
N ASN A 636 -20.18 9.40 7.28
CA ASN A 636 -19.75 9.40 5.90
C ASN A 636 -19.29 10.78 5.46
N CYS A 637 -18.21 10.83 4.70
CA CYS A 637 -17.75 12.01 3.99
C CYS A 637 -18.23 11.93 2.53
N TYR A 638 -18.98 12.91 2.06
CA TYR A 638 -19.39 13.02 0.65
C TYR A 638 -18.47 13.98 -0.09
N VAL A 639 -18.19 13.68 -1.35
CA VAL A 639 -17.25 14.48 -2.13
C VAL A 639 -17.78 14.72 -3.53
N ASP A 640 -17.86 16.00 -3.90
CA ASP A 640 -18.13 16.43 -5.26
C ASP A 640 -16.82 16.67 -6.00
N ASN A 641 -16.67 16.02 -7.15
CA ASN A 641 -15.44 16.02 -7.95
C ASN A 641 -15.69 16.67 -9.29
N LEU A 642 -14.83 17.62 -9.66
CA LEU A 642 -14.81 18.27 -10.97
C LEU A 642 -13.41 18.14 -11.58
N ASP A 643 -13.34 17.74 -12.85
CA ASP A 643 -12.09 17.58 -13.58
C ASP A 643 -12.23 18.17 -14.99
N LEU A 644 -11.20 18.90 -15.40
CA LEU A 644 -11.03 19.39 -16.77
C LEU A 644 -9.66 18.92 -17.26
N ARG A 645 -9.59 18.25 -18.40
CA ARG A 645 -8.33 17.75 -18.97
C ARG A 645 -8.26 17.98 -20.46
N TYR A 646 -7.17 18.56 -20.92
CA TYR A 646 -6.80 18.63 -22.32
C TYR A 646 -5.72 17.61 -22.64
N GLU A 647 -5.83 16.92 -23.77
CA GLU A 647 -4.93 15.85 -24.20
C GLU A 647 -4.53 16.02 -25.65
N TRP A 648 -3.22 15.97 -25.89
CA TRP A 648 -2.63 15.94 -27.23
C TRP A 648 -1.84 14.64 -27.42
N TYR A 649 -2.15 13.91 -28.49
CA TYR A 649 -1.53 12.65 -28.88
C TYR A 649 -0.73 12.85 -30.17
N PRO A 650 0.52 13.33 -30.13
CA PRO A 650 1.33 13.62 -31.31
C PRO A 650 1.53 12.39 -32.20
N SER A 651 1.78 11.21 -31.59
CA SER A 651 1.92 9.92 -32.25
C SER A 651 1.42 8.76 -31.38
N ARG A 652 1.48 7.53 -31.90
CA ARG A 652 1.19 6.33 -31.13
C ARG A 652 2.24 6.17 -30.03
N GLY A 653 1.81 6.09 -28.76
CA GLY A 653 2.71 5.97 -27.62
C GLY A 653 3.21 7.31 -27.07
N GLU A 654 2.75 8.44 -27.59
CA GLU A 654 3.05 9.78 -27.08
C GLU A 654 1.78 10.46 -26.56
N VAL A 655 1.94 11.20 -25.46
CA VAL A 655 0.85 12.01 -24.87
C VAL A 655 1.42 13.24 -24.18
N ILE A 656 0.73 14.37 -24.37
CA ILE A 656 0.92 15.58 -23.58
C ILE A 656 -0.45 15.96 -23.05
N SER A 657 -0.60 16.02 -21.75
CA SER A 657 -1.88 16.37 -21.14
C SER A 657 -1.73 17.35 -20.00
N LEU A 658 -2.67 18.26 -19.91
CA LEU A 658 -2.84 19.21 -18.82
C LEU A 658 -4.21 18.99 -18.20
N ALA A 659 -4.26 18.79 -16.89
CA ALA A 659 -5.50 18.61 -16.13
C ALA A 659 -5.60 19.63 -15.01
N ALA A 660 -6.82 20.10 -14.73
CA ALA A 660 -7.19 20.85 -13.56
C ALA A 660 -8.28 20.07 -12.82
N PHE A 661 -8.23 20.01 -11.51
CA PHE A 661 -9.24 19.33 -10.70
C PHE A 661 -9.65 20.17 -9.48
N TYR A 662 -10.89 19.99 -9.04
CA TYR A 662 -11.44 20.53 -7.81
C TYR A 662 -12.27 19.46 -7.11
N LYS A 663 -12.09 19.34 -5.80
CA LYS A 663 -12.83 18.40 -4.95
C LYS A 663 -13.30 19.14 -3.70
N HIS A 664 -14.60 19.09 -3.45
CA HIS A 664 -15.21 19.61 -2.23
C HIS A 664 -15.66 18.45 -1.34
N PHE A 665 -15.22 18.46 -0.09
CA PHE A 665 -15.50 17.44 0.91
C PHE A 665 -16.49 18.00 1.92
N ASP A 666 -17.57 17.27 2.12
CA ASP A 666 -18.49 17.46 3.23
C ASP A 666 -18.17 16.42 4.33
N SER A 667 -17.87 16.90 5.52
CA SER A 667 -17.56 16.09 6.70
C SER A 667 -16.33 15.15 6.53
N PRO A 668 -15.14 15.59 6.04
CA PRO A 668 -13.97 14.73 5.88
C PRO A 668 -13.52 14.19 7.23
N ILE A 669 -13.04 12.93 7.21
CA ILE A 669 -12.49 12.27 8.38
C ILE A 669 -11.01 12.58 8.48
N GLU A 670 -10.63 13.27 9.56
CA GLU A 670 -9.26 13.72 9.81
C GLU A 670 -8.71 13.15 11.11
N TRP A 671 -7.40 12.96 11.17
CA TRP A 671 -6.70 12.67 12.39
C TRP A 671 -6.74 13.88 13.31
N VAL A 672 -6.99 13.62 14.56
CA VAL A 672 -6.98 14.61 15.64
C VAL A 672 -6.15 14.08 16.80
N TYR A 673 -5.82 14.94 17.71
CA TYR A 673 -4.95 14.69 18.82
C TYR A 673 -5.61 15.09 20.12
N THR A 674 -5.66 14.18 21.09
CA THR A 674 -6.20 14.45 22.42
C THR A 674 -5.17 14.13 23.50
N LEU A 675 -5.15 14.92 24.56
CA LEU A 675 -4.39 14.59 25.77
C LEU A 675 -5.25 13.69 26.66
N SER A 676 -4.67 12.59 27.09
CA SER A 676 -5.27 11.69 28.08
C SER A 676 -4.48 11.78 29.35
N GLY A 677 -4.81 12.74 30.21
CA GLY A 677 -4.20 12.88 31.54
C GLY A 677 -2.65 12.96 31.56
N GLY A 678 -2.08 14.07 31.97
CA GLY A 678 -0.63 14.23 32.02
C GLY A 678 0.03 14.46 30.65
N THR A 679 1.10 13.74 30.34
CA THR A 679 1.86 13.84 29.07
C THR A 679 1.43 12.85 28.00
N ASP A 680 0.49 11.97 28.31
CA ASP A 680 0.05 10.94 27.40
C ASP A 680 -0.81 11.49 26.26
N VAL A 681 -0.53 11.03 25.08
CA VAL A 681 -1.05 11.52 23.84
C VAL A 681 -1.81 10.42 23.14
N ILE A 682 -3.07 10.70 22.79
CA ILE A 682 -3.91 9.78 22.05
C ILE A 682 -4.25 10.43 20.71
N TYR A 683 -3.90 9.76 19.62
CA TYR A 683 -4.44 10.06 18.30
C TYR A 683 -5.82 9.44 18.13
N SER A 684 -6.73 10.17 17.50
CA SER A 684 -8.08 9.73 17.20
C SER A 684 -8.55 10.27 15.85
N TYR A 685 -9.79 10.01 15.50
CA TYR A 685 -10.42 10.42 14.25
C TYR A 685 -11.63 11.33 14.53
N LYS A 686 -11.83 12.33 13.68
CA LYS A 686 -12.98 13.24 13.79
C LYS A 686 -13.42 13.68 12.40
N ASN A 687 -14.72 13.89 12.20
CA ASN A 687 -15.19 14.60 11.02
C ASN A 687 -14.91 16.09 11.19
N ALA A 688 -14.17 16.69 10.27
CA ALA A 688 -14.08 18.14 10.12
C ALA A 688 -15.35 18.66 9.44
N ARG A 689 -15.56 19.97 9.43
CA ARG A 689 -16.73 20.59 8.80
C ARG A 689 -16.72 20.42 7.29
N SER A 690 -15.63 20.78 6.65
CA SER A 690 -15.43 20.65 5.20
C SER A 690 -13.96 20.64 4.83
N ALA A 691 -13.66 20.28 3.59
CA ALA A 691 -12.34 20.52 3.01
C ALA A 691 -12.45 20.79 1.51
N ASP A 692 -11.48 21.52 1.00
CA ASP A 692 -11.30 21.76 -0.43
C ASP A 692 -9.93 21.26 -0.88
N ASN A 693 -9.87 20.63 -2.05
CA ASN A 693 -8.63 20.17 -2.67
C ASN A 693 -8.68 20.43 -4.18
N TYR A 694 -7.73 21.23 -4.68
CA TYR A 694 -7.65 21.57 -6.10
C TYR A 694 -6.21 21.62 -6.58
N GLY A 695 -6.02 21.46 -7.88
CA GLY A 695 -4.68 21.47 -8.43
C GLY A 695 -4.61 21.34 -9.93
N LEU A 696 -3.36 21.36 -10.41
CA LEU A 696 -2.99 21.18 -11.80
C LEU A 696 -2.07 19.97 -11.95
N GLU A 697 -2.26 19.19 -13.00
CA GLU A 697 -1.43 18.04 -13.35
C GLU A 697 -0.95 18.19 -14.80
N LEU A 698 0.36 18.05 -15.04
CA LEU A 698 0.98 17.99 -16.36
C LEU A 698 1.61 16.63 -16.57
N ASP A 699 1.26 15.94 -17.64
CA ASP A 699 1.84 14.66 -18.06
C ASP A 699 2.37 14.75 -19.48
N ILE A 700 3.66 14.46 -19.66
CA ILE A 700 4.36 14.47 -20.95
C ILE A 700 5.03 13.12 -21.13
N ARG A 701 4.75 12.45 -22.24
CA ARG A 701 5.50 11.28 -22.73
C ARG A 701 5.82 11.52 -24.19
N LYS A 702 7.10 11.72 -24.49
CA LYS A 702 7.52 12.17 -25.82
C LYS A 702 8.82 11.49 -26.26
N SER A 703 8.88 11.00 -27.50
CA SER A 703 10.13 10.65 -28.18
C SER A 703 10.92 11.93 -28.48
N LEU A 704 12.24 11.85 -28.34
CA LEU A 704 13.15 12.96 -28.64
C LEU A 704 13.72 12.90 -30.07
N ASP A 705 13.18 12.05 -30.94
CA ASP A 705 13.60 11.92 -32.34
C ASP A 705 13.48 13.24 -33.10
N PHE A 706 12.53 14.11 -32.74
CA PHE A 706 12.30 15.42 -33.36
C PHE A 706 13.46 16.40 -33.18
N ILE A 707 14.34 16.19 -32.17
CA ILE A 707 15.57 16.96 -31.95
C ILE A 707 16.84 16.18 -32.32
N GLY A 708 16.68 15.06 -33.05
CA GLY A 708 17.79 14.23 -33.49
C GLY A 708 18.32 13.21 -32.48
N LEU A 709 17.78 13.17 -31.26
CA LEU A 709 18.14 12.20 -30.21
C LEU A 709 17.39 10.88 -30.44
N ARG A 710 17.82 10.12 -31.44
CA ARG A 710 17.24 8.82 -31.78
C ARG A 710 17.38 7.84 -30.61
N ASN A 711 16.34 7.03 -30.40
CA ASN A 711 16.25 6.06 -29.30
C ASN A 711 16.06 6.69 -27.90
N PHE A 712 15.96 8.00 -27.78
CA PHE A 712 15.65 8.65 -26.52
C PHE A 712 14.16 8.99 -26.43
N SER A 713 13.60 8.80 -25.24
CA SER A 713 12.28 9.30 -24.87
C SER A 713 12.33 9.96 -23.50
N TRP A 714 11.46 10.95 -23.31
CA TRP A 714 11.34 11.70 -22.09
C TRP A 714 9.93 11.56 -21.53
N SER A 715 9.84 11.31 -20.24
CA SER A 715 8.60 11.44 -19.49
C SER A 715 8.73 12.51 -18.42
N PHE A 716 7.68 13.27 -18.22
CA PHE A 716 7.56 14.25 -17.18
C PHE A 716 6.17 14.23 -16.59
N ASN A 717 6.07 14.15 -15.27
CA ASN A 717 4.84 14.24 -14.52
C ASN A 717 5.00 15.29 -13.43
N GLY A 718 4.25 16.37 -13.51
CA GLY A 718 4.25 17.43 -12.51
C GLY A 718 2.84 17.64 -11.97
N SER A 719 2.73 17.90 -10.67
CA SER A 719 1.46 18.25 -10.02
C SER A 719 1.68 19.38 -9.05
N LEU A 720 0.77 20.37 -9.07
CA LEU A 720 0.65 21.42 -8.07
C LEU A 720 -0.70 21.24 -7.38
N ILE A 721 -0.71 21.13 -6.06
CA ILE A 721 -1.90 20.76 -5.29
C ILE A 721 -2.02 21.69 -4.10
N HIS A 722 -3.21 22.20 -3.88
CA HIS A 722 -3.56 22.97 -2.70
C HIS A 722 -4.77 22.33 -2.03
N SER A 723 -4.72 22.18 -0.70
CA SER A 723 -5.87 21.75 0.08
C SER A 723 -6.00 22.54 1.38
N ARG A 724 -7.23 22.60 1.90
CA ARG A 724 -7.53 23.18 3.20
C ARG A 724 -8.69 22.47 3.85
N VAL A 725 -8.48 22.04 5.08
CA VAL A 725 -9.51 21.48 5.97
C VAL A 725 -10.00 22.58 6.87
N HIS A 726 -11.33 22.67 7.03
CA HIS A 726 -12.01 23.59 7.91
C HIS A 726 -12.67 22.83 9.06
N PHE A 727 -12.27 23.17 10.27
CA PHE A 727 -12.87 22.62 11.48
C PHE A 727 -14.02 23.50 11.99
N GLU A 728 -14.79 22.97 12.94
CA GLU A 728 -15.87 23.75 13.57
C GLU A 728 -15.28 24.91 14.39
N PRO A 729 -15.92 26.09 14.37
CA PRO A 729 -15.53 27.20 15.21
C PRO A 729 -15.55 26.80 16.70
N GLY A 730 -14.47 27.13 17.43
CA GLY A 730 -14.31 26.74 18.85
C GLY A 730 -13.79 25.31 19.06
N SER A 731 -13.47 24.58 18.02
CA SER A 731 -12.71 23.31 18.11
C SER A 731 -11.26 23.59 18.58
N ASN A 732 -10.66 22.62 19.27
CA ASN A 732 -9.22 22.64 19.58
C ASN A 732 -8.35 22.45 18.32
N GLU A 733 -8.96 22.04 17.21
CA GLU A 733 -8.33 21.89 15.91
C GLU A 733 -8.30 23.22 15.16
N TYR A 734 -7.35 23.33 14.24
CA TYR A 734 -7.21 24.53 13.40
C TYR A 734 -7.20 24.17 11.92
N ASP A 735 -7.59 25.13 11.11
CA ASP A 735 -7.57 24.98 9.65
C ASP A 735 -6.14 24.75 9.15
N ARG A 736 -5.95 23.67 8.39
CA ARG A 736 -4.64 23.24 7.87
C ARG A 736 -4.79 22.58 6.51
N PRO A 737 -3.69 22.36 5.76
CA PRO A 737 -3.71 21.44 4.62
C PRO A 737 -4.16 20.04 5.04
N MET A 738 -4.78 19.30 4.11
CA MET A 738 -5.10 17.88 4.36
C MET A 738 -3.81 17.12 4.69
N GLN A 739 -3.89 16.23 5.66
CA GLN A 739 -2.75 15.41 6.08
C GLN A 739 -2.23 14.57 4.91
N GLY A 740 -0.91 14.50 4.76
CA GLY A 740 -0.24 13.79 3.68
C GLY A 740 -0.17 14.57 2.36
N GLN A 741 -0.95 15.63 2.18
CA GLN A 741 -0.92 16.42 0.96
C GLN A 741 0.41 17.17 0.81
N SER A 742 1.03 16.97 -0.35
CA SER A 742 2.22 17.71 -0.79
C SER A 742 1.80 18.83 -1.75
N PRO A 743 2.33 20.06 -1.62
CA PRO A 743 1.98 21.17 -2.51
C PRO A 743 2.48 20.96 -3.95
N TYR A 744 3.49 20.15 -4.15
CA TYR A 744 3.96 19.78 -5.48
C TYR A 744 4.56 18.37 -5.50
N LEU A 745 4.49 17.75 -6.66
CA LEU A 745 5.11 16.47 -6.97
C LEU A 745 5.70 16.55 -8.37
N VAL A 746 6.96 16.07 -8.52
CA VAL A 746 7.66 16.02 -9.80
C VAL A 746 8.27 14.64 -9.98
N ASN A 747 7.92 14.00 -11.08
CA ASN A 747 8.58 12.78 -11.58
C ASN A 747 9.06 13.04 -13.00
N THR A 748 10.30 12.74 -13.30
CA THR A 748 10.81 12.82 -14.67
C THR A 748 11.77 11.69 -14.96
N GLY A 749 11.78 11.24 -16.22
CA GLY A 749 12.62 10.15 -16.66
C GLY A 749 13.17 10.37 -18.07
N LEU A 750 14.44 10.11 -18.25
CA LEU A 750 15.09 10.03 -19.53
C LEU A 750 15.40 8.56 -19.85
N PHE A 751 14.90 8.08 -20.96
CA PHE A 751 14.98 6.69 -21.37
C PHE A 751 15.72 6.58 -22.69
N TYR A 752 16.78 5.78 -22.70
CA TYR A 752 17.48 5.36 -23.91
C TYR A 752 17.16 3.91 -24.22
N ASN A 753 16.66 3.60 -25.39
CA ASN A 753 16.30 2.25 -25.80
C ASN A 753 16.78 1.95 -27.23
N ASN A 754 17.88 1.20 -27.34
CA ASN A 754 18.43 0.77 -28.61
C ASN A 754 17.98 -0.67 -28.91
N GLN A 755 16.96 -0.80 -29.74
CA GLN A 755 16.39 -2.11 -30.12
C GLN A 755 17.39 -3.02 -30.84
N ARG A 756 18.30 -2.47 -31.67
CA ARG A 756 19.28 -3.26 -32.41
C ARG A 756 20.33 -3.90 -31.47
N GLN A 757 20.71 -3.19 -30.45
CA GLN A 757 21.67 -3.65 -29.45
C GLN A 757 21.00 -4.32 -28.26
N HIS A 758 19.68 -4.33 -28.17
CA HIS A 758 18.91 -4.78 -27.02
C HIS A 758 19.41 -4.14 -25.71
N LEU A 759 19.77 -2.87 -25.75
CA LEU A 759 20.29 -2.10 -24.63
C LEU A 759 19.26 -1.03 -24.22
N SER A 760 18.93 -0.99 -22.94
CA SER A 760 18.09 0.06 -22.35
C SER A 760 18.83 0.67 -21.17
N VAL A 761 18.84 2.01 -21.08
CA VAL A 761 19.39 2.76 -19.94
C VAL A 761 18.38 3.84 -19.57
N ASN A 762 18.03 3.96 -18.29
CA ASN A 762 17.02 4.91 -17.84
C ASN A 762 17.55 5.66 -16.62
N LEU A 763 17.37 6.97 -16.62
CA LEU A 763 17.61 7.85 -15.49
C LEU A 763 16.27 8.42 -15.04
N LEU A 764 15.95 8.25 -13.77
CA LEU A 764 14.68 8.64 -13.17
C LEU A 764 14.94 9.61 -12.02
N TYR A 765 14.14 10.65 -11.95
CA TYR A 765 14.16 11.64 -10.88
C TYR A 765 12.77 11.78 -10.26
N ASN A 766 12.71 11.86 -8.94
CA ASN A 766 11.50 12.10 -8.17
C ASN A 766 11.76 13.15 -7.08
N ARG A 767 10.81 14.07 -6.92
CA ARG A 767 10.78 15.01 -5.80
C ARG A 767 9.35 15.26 -5.36
N ILE A 768 9.13 15.21 -4.04
CA ILE A 768 7.84 15.49 -3.39
C ILE A 768 8.06 16.68 -2.45
N GLY A 769 7.14 17.63 -2.44
CA GLY A 769 7.14 18.76 -1.53
C GLY A 769 6.91 18.35 -0.07
N LYS A 770 7.07 19.28 0.86
CA LYS A 770 6.80 19.00 2.28
C LYS A 770 5.35 18.60 2.49
N ARG A 771 5.09 17.62 3.38
CA ARG A 771 3.74 17.15 3.69
C ARG A 771 3.58 16.86 5.19
N ILE A 772 2.37 17.08 5.71
CA ILE A 772 2.02 16.76 7.10
C ILE A 772 1.99 15.24 7.26
N VAL A 773 2.76 14.72 8.21
CA VAL A 773 2.78 13.28 8.58
C VAL A 773 2.24 13.04 9.99
N GLY A 774 2.25 14.04 10.86
CA GLY A 774 1.63 14.04 12.16
C GLY A 774 0.96 15.38 12.42
N VAL A 775 -0.28 15.35 12.88
CA VAL A 775 -1.02 16.56 13.18
C VAL A 775 -0.59 17.14 14.51
N GLY A 776 -0.55 18.46 14.58
CA GLY A 776 -0.33 19.20 15.80
C GLY A 776 -1.62 19.34 16.63
N ARG A 777 -1.51 20.03 17.76
CA ARG A 777 -2.64 20.28 18.66
C ARG A 777 -2.57 21.68 19.25
N THR A 778 -3.71 22.16 19.76
CA THR A 778 -3.78 23.32 20.63
C THR A 778 -3.93 22.84 22.07
N GLU A 779 -2.99 23.20 22.93
CA GLU A 779 -3.07 22.96 24.39
C GLU A 779 -3.64 24.22 25.01
N GLY A 780 -4.79 24.12 25.68
CA GLY A 780 -5.41 25.24 26.36
C GLY A 780 -6.66 24.79 27.09
N GLY A 781 -6.55 24.53 28.38
CA GLY A 781 -7.72 24.31 29.21
C GLY A 781 -8.45 25.62 29.46
N GLY A 782 -9.55 25.91 28.77
CA GLY A 782 -10.57 26.89 29.15
C GLY A 782 -10.17 28.38 29.16
N ASP A 783 -8.91 28.72 29.03
CA ASP A 783 -8.42 30.08 28.96
C ASP A 783 -7.90 30.40 27.56
N ALA A 784 -8.72 31.11 26.77
CA ALA A 784 -8.40 31.51 25.39
C ALA A 784 -7.14 32.39 25.30
N SER A 785 -6.62 32.91 26.40
CA SER A 785 -5.39 33.72 26.47
C SER A 785 -4.11 32.87 26.43
N ARG A 786 -4.20 31.53 26.58
CA ARG A 786 -3.06 30.61 26.56
C ARG A 786 -3.22 29.51 25.49
N ASN A 787 -3.53 29.87 24.29
CA ASN A 787 -3.51 28.93 23.15
C ASN A 787 -2.08 28.50 22.83
N ILE A 788 -1.56 27.56 23.61
CA ILE A 788 -0.24 26.98 23.41
C ILE A 788 -0.37 25.94 22.29
N ARG A 789 0.36 26.12 21.22
CA ARG A 789 0.26 25.27 20.03
C ARG A 789 1.46 24.35 19.87
N VAL A 790 1.21 23.05 19.80
CA VAL A 790 2.18 22.08 19.27
C VAL A 790 2.00 22.02 17.76
N PRO A 791 3.03 22.32 16.95
CA PRO A 791 2.89 22.37 15.49
C PRO A 791 2.80 20.99 14.85
N ASP A 792 2.29 20.96 13.61
CA ASP A 792 2.29 19.77 12.77
C ASP A 792 3.73 19.29 12.49
N SER A 793 3.89 17.98 12.34
CA SER A 793 5.14 17.35 11.89
C SER A 793 5.11 17.15 10.38
N TYR A 794 6.16 17.59 9.70
CA TYR A 794 6.29 17.54 8.24
C TYR A 794 7.42 16.62 7.82
N GLU A 795 7.16 15.75 6.84
CA GLU A 795 8.21 15.15 6.02
C GLU A 795 8.76 16.20 5.05
N MET A 796 10.08 16.36 5.05
CA MET A 796 10.78 17.37 4.23
C MET A 796 11.05 16.87 2.81
N PRO A 797 11.07 17.77 1.80
CA PRO A 797 11.39 17.39 0.43
C PRO A 797 12.74 16.69 0.31
N ARG A 798 12.80 15.67 -0.57
CA ARG A 798 14.01 14.94 -0.89
C ARG A 798 14.11 14.69 -2.39
N ASP A 799 15.34 14.75 -2.91
CA ASP A 799 15.64 14.43 -4.31
C ASP A 799 16.01 12.95 -4.43
N GLY A 800 15.25 12.21 -5.21
CA GLY A 800 15.50 10.81 -5.52
C GLY A 800 15.97 10.65 -6.96
N PHE A 801 17.16 10.04 -7.17
CA PHE A 801 17.67 9.65 -8.48
C PHE A 801 17.87 8.13 -8.54
N ASP A 802 17.30 7.52 -9.58
CA ASP A 802 17.45 6.10 -9.87
C ASP A 802 18.04 5.92 -11.27
N LEU A 803 19.01 5.02 -11.39
CA LEU A 803 19.61 4.60 -12.65
C LEU A 803 19.32 3.11 -12.88
N THR A 804 18.80 2.78 -14.05
CA THR A 804 18.60 1.38 -14.45
C THR A 804 19.22 1.12 -15.81
N ALA A 805 19.81 -0.06 -15.98
CA ALA A 805 20.34 -0.50 -17.25
C ALA A 805 19.97 -1.96 -17.49
N SER A 806 19.63 -2.33 -18.71
CA SER A 806 19.41 -3.71 -19.11
C SER A 806 20.03 -4.01 -20.46
N LYS A 807 20.56 -5.22 -20.58
CA LYS A 807 21.16 -5.74 -21.82
C LYS A 807 20.70 -7.17 -22.04
N ARG A 808 20.17 -7.46 -23.24
CA ARG A 808 19.81 -8.81 -23.62
C ARG A 808 20.74 -9.31 -24.75
N TRP A 809 21.15 -10.57 -24.64
CA TRP A 809 21.91 -11.30 -25.64
C TRP A 809 21.41 -12.75 -25.72
N GLY A 810 20.84 -13.11 -26.87
CA GLY A 810 20.21 -14.40 -27.03
C GLY A 810 19.12 -14.66 -26.00
N ARG A 811 19.28 -15.73 -25.21
CA ARG A 811 18.36 -16.17 -24.15
C ARG A 811 18.61 -15.49 -22.81
N TRP A 812 19.67 -14.70 -22.67
CA TRP A 812 20.08 -14.09 -21.42
C TRP A 812 19.74 -12.59 -21.40
N GLU A 813 19.29 -12.10 -20.27
CA GLU A 813 19.10 -10.68 -19.99
C GLU A 813 19.74 -10.34 -18.64
N ALA A 814 20.67 -9.39 -18.61
CA ALA A 814 21.20 -8.83 -17.36
C ALA A 814 20.59 -7.46 -17.12
N LYS A 815 20.29 -7.18 -15.85
CA LYS A 815 19.72 -5.91 -15.40
C LYS A 815 20.47 -5.41 -14.19
N LEU A 816 20.82 -4.11 -14.22
CA LEU A 816 21.39 -3.35 -13.11
C LEU A 816 20.42 -2.24 -12.72
N ALA A 817 20.11 -2.12 -11.44
CA ALA A 817 19.35 -1.00 -10.89
C ALA A 817 20.12 -0.40 -9.72
N ILE A 818 20.37 0.90 -9.76
CA ILE A 818 20.96 1.68 -8.67
C ILE A 818 19.90 2.68 -8.23
N ARG A 819 19.39 2.53 -7.02
CA ARG A 819 18.34 3.37 -6.47
C ARG A 819 18.87 4.26 -5.37
N ASP A 820 18.27 5.44 -5.26
CA ASP A 820 18.65 6.49 -4.33
C ASP A 820 20.15 6.85 -4.44
N LEU A 821 20.57 7.20 -5.66
CA LEU A 821 21.98 7.56 -5.98
C LEU A 821 22.55 8.61 -5.03
N LEU A 822 21.72 9.58 -4.62
CA LEU A 822 22.15 10.68 -3.75
C LEU A 822 22.26 10.25 -2.28
N ASN A 823 21.50 9.24 -1.86
CA ASN A 823 21.43 8.77 -0.47
C ASN A 823 21.21 9.90 0.53
N GLN A 824 20.28 10.80 0.21
CA GLN A 824 19.92 11.90 1.09
C GLN A 824 19.17 11.38 2.33
N SER A 825 19.31 12.06 3.45
CA SER A 825 18.53 11.75 4.64
C SER A 825 17.05 12.02 4.41
N ILE A 826 16.21 11.15 4.93
CA ILE A 826 14.79 11.42 5.13
C ILE A 826 14.69 12.20 6.43
N VAL A 827 14.04 13.37 6.39
CA VAL A 827 14.01 14.32 7.51
C VAL A 827 12.57 14.73 7.78
N PHE A 828 12.19 14.68 9.05
CA PHE A 828 10.92 15.17 9.55
C PHE A 828 11.15 16.33 10.49
N LYS A 829 10.33 17.37 10.37
CA LYS A 829 10.47 18.59 11.17
C LYS A 829 9.12 19.13 11.63
N GLN A 830 9.15 19.79 12.77
CA GLN A 830 8.11 20.72 13.23
C GLN A 830 8.62 22.16 13.08
N PHE A 831 7.69 23.09 12.82
CA PHE A 831 7.97 24.50 12.63
C PHE A 831 7.17 25.31 13.63
N GLN A 832 7.83 25.87 14.65
CA GLN A 832 7.23 26.69 15.66
C GLN A 832 7.50 28.17 15.35
N THR A 833 6.45 28.97 15.21
CA THR A 833 6.60 30.44 15.07
C THR A 833 6.50 31.08 16.46
N VAL A 834 7.52 31.82 16.84
CA VAL A 834 7.59 32.56 18.11
C VAL A 834 7.98 33.99 17.78
N GLY A 835 7.00 34.91 17.88
CA GLY A 835 7.16 36.28 17.35
C GLY A 835 7.46 36.24 15.84
N ASP A 836 8.57 36.86 15.42
CA ASP A 836 9.05 36.89 14.04
C ASP A 836 10.03 35.75 13.71
N LYS A 837 10.31 34.84 14.66
CA LYS A 837 11.27 33.73 14.46
C LYS A 837 10.56 32.42 14.15
N GLU A 838 11.04 31.70 13.15
CA GLU A 838 10.69 30.32 12.89
C GLU A 838 11.74 29.40 13.49
N ILE A 839 11.33 28.56 14.46
CA ILE A 839 12.18 27.58 15.13
C ILE A 839 11.89 26.22 14.50
N GLN A 840 12.94 25.56 14.00
CA GLN A 840 12.85 24.26 13.36
C GLN A 840 13.29 23.16 14.33
N GLN A 841 12.43 22.19 14.55
CA GLN A 841 12.67 21.04 15.43
C GLN A 841 12.72 19.77 14.57
N VAL A 842 13.83 19.03 14.61
CA VAL A 842 13.95 17.76 13.88
C VAL A 842 13.32 16.65 14.71
N THR A 843 12.17 16.12 14.26
CA THR A 843 11.47 15.04 14.97
C THR A 843 12.03 13.67 14.57
N ARG A 844 12.39 13.47 13.29
CA ARG A 844 12.97 12.21 12.80
C ARG A 844 13.99 12.48 11.69
N LYS A 845 15.09 11.71 11.68
CA LYS A 845 16.08 11.80 10.60
C LYS A 845 16.85 10.51 10.46
N TYR A 846 16.90 9.95 9.25
CA TYR A 846 17.67 8.74 8.95
C TYR A 846 18.08 8.66 7.48
N LYS A 847 19.02 7.76 7.17
CA LYS A 847 19.49 7.46 5.79
C LYS A 847 19.02 6.08 5.38
N PRO A 848 18.25 5.93 4.27
CA PRO A 848 17.77 4.62 3.80
C PRO A 848 18.87 3.76 3.17
N GLY A 849 19.98 4.35 2.71
CA GLY A 849 21.06 3.69 2.00
C GLY A 849 20.80 3.59 0.49
N ARG A 850 21.89 3.52 -0.29
CA ARG A 850 21.81 3.21 -1.73
C ARG A 850 21.54 1.74 -1.92
N ASN A 851 20.65 1.41 -2.87
CA ASN A 851 20.34 0.03 -3.23
C ASN A 851 20.89 -0.26 -4.63
N ILE A 852 21.80 -1.22 -4.76
CA ILE A 852 22.34 -1.71 -6.03
C ILE A 852 21.82 -3.13 -6.22
N ASN A 853 21.07 -3.38 -7.28
CA ASN A 853 20.51 -4.68 -7.60
C ASN A 853 21.04 -5.14 -8.97
N LEU A 854 21.56 -6.35 -9.03
CA LEU A 854 21.94 -7.02 -10.25
C LEU A 854 21.08 -8.26 -10.40
N SER A 855 20.46 -8.46 -11.56
CA SER A 855 19.71 -9.69 -11.84
C SER A 855 20.03 -10.22 -13.24
N VAL A 856 19.98 -11.53 -13.36
CA VAL A 856 20.17 -12.25 -14.62
C VAL A 856 18.97 -13.14 -14.85
N THR A 857 18.36 -13.02 -16.02
CA THR A 857 17.22 -13.81 -16.46
C THR A 857 17.62 -14.70 -17.62
N VAL A 858 17.29 -15.98 -17.57
CA VAL A 858 17.35 -16.89 -18.71
C VAL A 858 15.94 -17.18 -19.20
N THR A 859 15.75 -17.15 -20.52
CA THR A 859 14.50 -17.52 -21.21
C THR A 859 14.69 -18.85 -21.93
N LEU A 860 13.87 -19.85 -21.55
CA LEU A 860 13.87 -21.22 -22.08
C LEU A 860 12.64 -21.49 -22.94
#